data_ac54ddba5595748f2901f1eb43c88677
#
_entry.id   ac54ddba5595748f2901f1eb43c88677
#
_cell.length_a   1.000
_cell.length_b   1.000
_cell.length_c   1.000
_cell.angle_alpha   90.00
_cell.angle_beta   90.00
_cell.angle_gamma   90.00
#
_symmetry.space_group_name_H-M   'P 1'
#
loop_
_entity.id
_entity.type
_entity.pdbx_description
1 polymer ?
#
loop_
_entity_poly.entity_id
_entity_poly.type
_entity_poly.pdbx_seq_one_letter_code
_entity_poly.pdbx_strand_id
1 'polypeptide(L)'
;MFTSSALAAVDVPIEEQSAEIVIHGKDARTWEQGSYEVWHVRGGAEIRQGKTVARAPEAIFWIDRADAFSGQPSKVIAYFEGSGSEKVNVQFGPAGNPDALSRNKPTSLADRTWLGRFHTQAGIQVAVPLTGQSSSQVTPAIFERGLEARSPNSKTGDIAPAQFAVPRAAGEEIAPPTAQPVRSANRRVRFFPRGHGRWQVKSFNDPVAGEQVTLLTSGVQIAVEGIDQLGNASLEADNIVLWSPKLDLLNPAGREIQNGETHYEVYLEGNIVFRQGDRVIYAERMYYNITREYGVVLNAEMLTPVKDYQGMLRMRAKVLEQRDAQHFAAMDADLTSSRLGVPRYRLASGNVMLEDIQRPLLDPFTQQPLVDPVSGEPEVNHQLMATSQNNFIYLAETPVFYWPTIATDLTNPNYYLDRIRVKSDRVFGQQLLLDWDLHQLLGMQNKIPGTKWGLSTDFLSQRGIGIGTDYQYSLPSFLGVPGPTNGFIDSWTLLHEEGTDNLGFDRRDVPPGAELRGRSLGNHRQQLPYGWQVTGEFGWISDFNFLEQYYEKEWDTLKDQTTGIELKKLHENMSFNLAADARLNPYFMQTQRLPRADFFMFGQPIAWDRATFSTHTFASYDQLLPAGTPNNPVDQANFSPLAAEVKAEGLRAATRNEIDLPIDAGPVKVVPYVLGEAAYWGSDINNQETSRLYGQAGVRASLPLWRANPDIQSELFNLNGLAQKVVFDVDAFFADASEDMTMFPRYDSLDDDSTEHFRRRIPVNTFGQANGTFVPTQFDDRFFALRSDLQGSVASPVTEIADDMVQVRMGIRQRWQTKRGLPGQERLVDWVTSETNAVFFPSATRDNFGSSLGLVDYNFAWHVGDRVTLLSDGFYDFFDAGLQQVTVGGLMSRPEYGNLYVGYRSTDGPIVSSVVVASVSYRMSEKWIATGGAAIDFANTGNIGQSMSFTRVGESFLVRLGMNYDASRNNVGFIFGIEPRFLPGSRLGRVGGVQIPPAGALGLE
;
A
#
# COMPACT_ATOMS: atom_id res chain seq x y z
N MET A 1 -2.04 1.72 -13.59
CA MET A 1 -1.96 3.16 -13.92
C MET A 1 -2.14 3.92 -12.63
N PHE A 2 -1.06 4.37 -12.05
CA PHE A 2 -1.09 5.19 -10.83
C PHE A 2 -1.11 6.65 -11.25
N THR A 3 -2.24 7.29 -11.03
CA THR A 3 -2.32 8.75 -11.09
C THR A 3 -1.64 9.29 -9.84
N SER A 4 -0.55 10.02 -10.03
CA SER A 4 0.09 10.84 -9.00
C SER A 4 -0.92 11.87 -8.50
N SER A 5 -1.35 11.72 -7.24
CA SER A 5 -2.12 12.77 -6.56
C SER A 5 -1.20 13.97 -6.33
N ALA A 6 -1.60 15.10 -6.89
CA ALA A 6 -1.00 16.39 -6.62
C ALA A 6 -0.95 16.64 -5.11
N LEU A 7 0.18 17.18 -4.64
CA LEU A 7 0.36 17.65 -3.27
C LEU A 7 -0.76 18.64 -2.92
N ALA A 8 -1.57 18.24 -1.94
CA ALA A 8 -2.61 19.11 -1.43
C ALA A 8 -1.97 20.24 -0.62
N ALA A 9 -2.04 21.46 -1.15
CA ALA A 9 -1.97 22.63 -0.30
C ALA A 9 -3.11 22.52 0.73
N VAL A 10 -2.88 22.97 1.95
CA VAL A 10 -3.87 22.94 3.03
C VAL A 10 -5.08 23.75 2.56
N ASP A 11 -6.15 23.04 2.17
CA ASP A 11 -7.44 23.68 1.95
C ASP A 11 -8.03 23.97 3.34
N VAL A 12 -8.25 25.23 3.62
CA VAL A 12 -9.01 25.66 4.81
C VAL A 12 -10.40 25.02 4.71
N PRO A 13 -10.93 24.43 5.79
CA PRO A 13 -12.24 23.77 5.77
C PRO A 13 -13.29 24.69 5.16
N ILE A 14 -14.03 24.19 4.20
CA ILE A 14 -14.97 24.89 3.31
C ILE A 14 -16.27 25.33 4.06
N GLU A 15 -16.25 25.49 5.35
CA GLU A 15 -17.44 25.73 6.14
C GLU A 15 -18.08 27.11 5.92
N GLU A 16 -17.41 28.07 5.26
CA GLU A 16 -17.92 29.41 5.07
C GLU A 16 -17.74 29.96 3.65
N GLN A 17 -18.01 29.17 2.61
CA GLN A 17 -17.99 29.66 1.21
C GLN A 17 -18.97 30.82 0.98
N SER A 18 -19.96 31.01 1.86
CA SER A 18 -20.87 32.16 1.86
C SER A 18 -20.29 33.42 2.51
N ALA A 19 -19.13 33.31 3.18
CA ALA A 19 -18.50 34.44 3.85
C ALA A 19 -17.58 35.19 2.88
N GLU A 20 -17.65 36.55 2.94
CA GLU A 20 -16.76 37.41 2.20
C GLU A 20 -15.30 37.24 2.64
N ILE A 21 -14.37 37.30 1.68
CA ILE A 21 -12.92 37.30 1.98
C ILE A 21 -12.47 38.78 2.05
N VAL A 22 -11.87 39.16 3.18
CA VAL A 22 -11.37 40.52 3.39
C VAL A 22 -9.85 40.46 3.62
N ILE A 23 -9.12 41.26 2.87
CA ILE A 23 -7.66 41.36 2.94
C ILE A 23 -7.28 42.77 3.44
N HIS A 24 -6.48 42.83 4.52
CA HIS A 24 -5.99 44.06 5.12
C HIS A 24 -4.47 44.15 5.14
N GLY A 25 -3.92 45.35 5.19
CA GLY A 25 -2.49 45.63 5.35
C GLY A 25 -2.19 47.12 5.33
N LYS A 26 -0.94 47.52 5.55
CA LYS A 26 -0.52 48.90 5.57
C LYS A 26 -0.24 49.45 4.17
N ASP A 27 0.41 48.68 3.32
CA ASP A 27 0.73 49.04 1.94
C ASP A 27 0.73 47.79 1.04
N ALA A 28 0.37 47.97 -0.22
CA ALA A 28 0.38 46.93 -1.21
C ALA A 28 0.89 47.35 -2.59
N ARG A 29 1.39 46.39 -3.33
CA ARG A 29 1.64 46.46 -4.76
C ARG A 29 0.80 45.38 -5.45
N THR A 30 0.34 45.69 -6.66
CA THR A 30 -0.44 44.72 -7.45
C THR A 30 0.08 44.64 -8.88
N TRP A 31 -0.04 43.43 -9.47
CA TRP A 31 0.24 43.13 -10.87
C TRP A 31 -0.60 41.94 -11.32
N GLU A 32 -0.65 41.67 -12.62
CA GLU A 32 -1.37 40.52 -13.19
C GLU A 32 -0.39 39.38 -13.52
N GLN A 33 -0.81 38.14 -13.24
CA GLN A 33 -0.09 36.92 -13.61
C GLN A 33 -1.07 35.88 -14.14
N GLY A 34 -1.17 35.73 -15.43
CA GLY A 34 -2.18 34.88 -16.07
C GLY A 34 -3.59 35.33 -15.73
N SER A 35 -4.41 34.43 -15.14
CA SER A 35 -5.76 34.76 -14.67
C SER A 35 -5.80 35.34 -13.25
N TYR A 36 -4.66 35.48 -12.59
CA TYR A 36 -4.59 35.95 -11.22
C TYR A 36 -4.21 37.41 -11.12
N GLU A 37 -4.94 38.15 -10.29
CA GLU A 37 -4.54 39.44 -9.75
C GLU A 37 -3.65 39.19 -8.55
N VAL A 38 -2.37 39.55 -8.61
CA VAL A 38 -1.39 39.28 -7.53
C VAL A 38 -1.23 40.53 -6.67
N TRP A 39 -1.38 40.38 -5.36
CA TRP A 39 -1.21 41.42 -4.36
C TRP A 39 -0.07 41.07 -3.42
N HIS A 40 0.93 41.91 -3.35
CA HIS A 40 1.99 41.86 -2.36
C HIS A 40 1.68 42.86 -1.25
N VAL A 41 1.32 42.37 -0.09
CA VAL A 41 0.87 43.16 1.07
C VAL A 41 1.92 43.13 2.16
N ARG A 42 2.24 44.28 2.73
CA ARG A 42 3.25 44.45 3.78
C ARG A 42 2.72 45.28 4.95
N GLY A 43 3.45 45.15 6.10
CA GLY A 43 3.14 45.92 7.31
C GLY A 43 1.92 45.37 8.06
N GLY A 44 1.85 44.07 8.27
CA GLY A 44 0.76 43.40 8.95
C GLY A 44 -0.33 42.94 7.97
N ALA A 45 0.05 42.07 7.04
CA ALA A 45 -0.89 41.44 6.12
C ALA A 45 -1.85 40.54 6.86
N GLU A 46 -3.13 40.68 6.61
CA GLU A 46 -4.22 39.86 7.20
C GLU A 46 -5.19 39.44 6.12
N ILE A 47 -5.62 38.17 6.16
CA ILE A 47 -6.78 37.68 5.44
C ILE A 47 -7.80 37.14 6.44
N ARG A 48 -9.06 37.45 6.19
CA ARG A 48 -10.18 37.00 7.01
C ARG A 48 -11.28 36.43 6.13
N GLN A 49 -11.77 35.25 6.50
CA GLN A 49 -13.00 34.68 5.96
C GLN A 49 -13.80 34.06 7.12
N GLY A 50 -14.95 34.67 7.43
CA GLY A 50 -15.76 34.23 8.55
C GLY A 50 -14.97 34.25 9.87
N LYS A 51 -14.76 33.06 10.46
CA LYS A 51 -14.01 32.90 11.72
C LYS A 51 -12.53 32.56 11.51
N THR A 52 -12.09 32.37 10.28
CA THR A 52 -10.68 32.09 9.93
C THR A 52 -9.96 33.42 9.71
N VAL A 53 -8.83 33.61 10.39
CA VAL A 53 -7.98 34.80 10.27
C VAL A 53 -6.52 34.36 10.20
N ALA A 54 -5.80 34.77 9.17
CA ALA A 54 -4.34 34.59 9.08
C ALA A 54 -3.65 35.95 9.02
N ARG A 55 -2.56 36.11 9.80
CA ARG A 55 -1.78 37.33 9.93
C ARG A 55 -0.29 37.07 9.87
N ALA A 56 0.42 37.95 9.16
CA ALA A 56 1.89 37.99 9.14
C ALA A 56 2.40 39.40 8.80
N PRO A 57 3.68 39.69 9.01
CA PRO A 57 4.29 40.90 8.58
C PRO A 57 4.17 41.17 7.07
N GLU A 58 4.23 40.11 6.25
CA GLU A 58 4.25 40.17 4.80
C GLU A 58 3.52 38.98 4.17
N ALA A 59 2.79 39.19 3.06
CA ALA A 59 2.06 38.15 2.34
C ALA A 59 1.93 38.46 0.86
N ILE A 60 1.76 37.36 0.08
CA ILE A 60 1.35 37.39 -1.33
C ILE A 60 -0.02 36.75 -1.46
N PHE A 61 -0.92 37.42 -2.17
CA PHE A 61 -2.24 36.93 -2.49
C PHE A 61 -2.38 36.81 -4.01
N TRP A 62 -2.74 35.64 -4.52
CA TRP A 62 -3.18 35.40 -5.88
C TRP A 62 -4.69 35.31 -5.86
N ILE A 63 -5.34 36.30 -6.46
CA ILE A 63 -6.80 36.45 -6.47
C ILE A 63 -7.31 36.09 -7.86
N ASP A 64 -8.21 35.13 -7.95
CA ASP A 64 -8.95 34.74 -9.15
C ASP A 64 -10.43 35.06 -8.91
N ARG A 65 -10.89 36.16 -9.50
CA ARG A 65 -12.30 36.62 -9.36
C ARG A 65 -13.13 35.88 -10.39
N ALA A 66 -14.04 35.05 -9.94
CA ALA A 66 -15.00 34.37 -10.80
C ALA A 66 -15.91 35.40 -11.48
N ASP A 67 -16.27 35.16 -12.75
CA ASP A 67 -17.27 35.92 -13.45
C ASP A 67 -18.62 35.78 -12.71
N ALA A 68 -19.31 36.91 -12.51
CA ALA A 68 -20.57 36.99 -11.75
C ALA A 68 -21.69 36.10 -12.32
N PHE A 69 -21.57 35.64 -13.56
CA PHE A 69 -22.54 34.78 -14.23
C PHE A 69 -22.08 33.29 -14.31
N SER A 70 -20.86 32.98 -13.89
CA SER A 70 -20.30 31.62 -14.00
C SER A 70 -20.81 30.65 -12.95
N GLY A 71 -21.37 31.13 -11.82
CA GLY A 71 -21.75 30.32 -10.65
C GLY A 71 -20.55 29.65 -9.95
N GLN A 72 -19.34 29.95 -10.34
CA GLN A 72 -18.11 29.45 -9.75
C GLN A 72 -17.66 30.32 -8.58
N PRO A 73 -17.07 29.76 -7.50
CA PRO A 73 -16.52 30.56 -6.42
C PRO A 73 -15.25 31.28 -6.84
N SER A 74 -15.09 32.53 -6.40
CA SER A 74 -13.83 33.26 -6.48
C SER A 74 -12.79 32.61 -5.56
N LYS A 75 -11.51 32.65 -5.94
CA LYS A 75 -10.42 31.96 -5.26
C LYS A 75 -9.33 32.93 -4.82
N VAL A 76 -8.77 32.67 -3.62
CA VAL A 76 -7.57 33.36 -3.14
C VAL A 76 -6.56 32.33 -2.67
N ILE A 77 -5.37 32.37 -3.23
CA ILE A 77 -4.22 31.63 -2.70
C ILE A 77 -3.38 32.64 -1.93
N ALA A 78 -3.10 32.40 -0.67
CA ALA A 78 -2.41 33.32 0.22
C ALA A 78 -1.14 32.69 0.75
N TYR A 79 -0.01 33.29 0.51
CA TYR A 79 1.27 32.90 1.09
C TYR A 79 1.73 33.96 2.08
N PHE A 80 1.92 33.56 3.31
CA PHE A 80 2.34 34.41 4.42
C PHE A 80 3.75 34.08 4.87
N GLU A 81 4.52 35.10 5.23
CA GLU A 81 5.85 34.96 5.76
C GLU A 81 6.09 35.83 6.99
N GLY A 82 6.63 35.21 8.05
CA GLY A 82 7.08 35.88 9.25
C GLY A 82 8.42 36.58 9.05
N SER A 83 8.73 37.61 9.83
CA SER A 83 9.99 38.34 9.79
C SER A 83 10.60 38.41 11.19
N GLY A 84 11.84 37.95 11.35
CA GLY A 84 12.53 37.94 12.63
C GLY A 84 11.85 37.07 13.69
N SER A 85 11.45 37.68 14.80
CA SER A 85 10.71 37.02 15.90
C SER A 85 9.20 36.94 15.64
N GLU A 86 8.69 37.68 14.67
CA GLU A 86 7.26 37.68 14.34
C GLU A 86 6.92 36.51 13.42
N LYS A 87 6.02 35.65 13.90
CA LYS A 87 5.54 34.47 13.18
C LYS A 87 4.24 34.74 12.47
N VAL A 88 3.95 33.97 11.43
CA VAL A 88 2.60 33.85 10.86
C VAL A 88 1.68 33.29 11.95
N ASN A 89 0.55 33.94 12.17
CA ASN A 89 -0.47 33.49 13.12
C ASN A 89 -1.77 33.21 12.38
N VAL A 90 -2.23 31.98 12.41
CA VAL A 90 -3.48 31.56 11.79
C VAL A 90 -4.42 31.10 12.90
N GLN A 91 -5.62 31.68 12.94
CA GLN A 91 -6.66 31.36 13.91
C GLN A 91 -7.86 30.77 13.18
N PHE A 92 -8.33 29.64 13.66
CA PHE A 92 -9.52 28.96 13.15
C PHE A 92 -10.62 29.02 14.22
N GLY A 93 -11.83 29.43 13.83
CA GLY A 93 -12.99 29.33 14.72
C GLY A 93 -13.43 27.88 14.89
N PRO A 94 -14.18 27.53 15.97
CA PRO A 94 -14.74 26.20 16.14
C PRO A 94 -15.70 25.88 15.00
N ALA A 95 -15.51 24.72 14.37
CA ALA A 95 -16.43 24.21 13.36
C ALA A 95 -17.81 23.95 13.97
N GLY A 96 -18.83 24.46 13.38
CA GLY A 96 -20.24 24.59 13.62
C GLY A 96 -20.97 23.60 14.54
N ASN A 97 -21.68 24.07 15.45
CA ASN A 97 -23.11 23.82 15.73
C ASN A 97 -23.59 24.95 16.66
N PRO A 98 -24.66 25.72 16.36
CA PRO A 98 -25.07 26.88 17.18
C PRO A 98 -25.56 26.54 18.60
N ASP A 99 -25.82 25.28 18.92
CA ASP A 99 -26.43 24.84 20.17
C ASP A 99 -25.49 24.21 21.21
N ALA A 100 -24.18 24.19 20.97
CA ALA A 100 -23.23 23.69 21.97
C ALA A 100 -22.68 24.84 22.84
N LEU A 101 -23.32 25.12 23.95
CA LEU A 101 -22.75 25.82 25.11
C LEU A 101 -21.56 25.07 25.67
N SER A 102 -20.37 25.21 25.07
CA SER A 102 -19.13 24.68 25.63
C SER A 102 -17.94 25.50 25.15
N ARG A 103 -17.11 25.90 26.11
CA ARG A 103 -15.89 26.69 26.09
C ARG A 103 -14.91 26.24 25.01
N ASN A 104 -15.11 26.63 23.75
CA ASN A 104 -14.12 26.33 22.68
C ASN A 104 -13.21 27.54 22.49
N LYS A 105 -11.97 27.45 22.92
CA LYS A 105 -10.91 28.36 22.53
C LYS A 105 -10.63 28.19 21.03
N PRO A 106 -10.41 29.29 20.26
CA PRO A 106 -10.01 29.20 18.87
C PRO A 106 -8.69 28.45 18.76
N THR A 107 -8.59 27.56 17.79
CA THR A 107 -7.32 26.87 17.48
C THR A 107 -6.41 27.86 16.77
N SER A 108 -5.20 28.08 17.28
CA SER A 108 -4.21 28.96 16.68
C SER A 108 -3.00 28.17 16.23
N LEU A 109 -2.53 28.46 15.01
CA LEU A 109 -1.27 27.97 14.43
C LEU A 109 -0.30 29.16 14.35
N ALA A 110 0.94 28.96 14.75
CA ALA A 110 2.00 29.97 14.63
C ALA A 110 3.25 29.34 14.01
N ASP A 111 3.59 29.76 12.76
CA ASP A 111 4.75 29.27 12.03
C ASP A 111 5.46 30.43 11.30
N ARG A 112 6.62 30.18 10.69
CA ARG A 112 7.36 31.18 9.91
C ARG A 112 6.80 31.43 8.55
N THR A 113 6.23 30.42 7.91
CA THR A 113 5.56 30.50 6.61
C THR A 113 4.25 29.74 6.63
N TRP A 114 3.28 30.20 5.88
CA TRP A 114 2.02 29.49 5.72
C TRP A 114 1.41 29.76 4.36
N LEU A 115 0.89 28.71 3.69
CA LEU A 115 0.13 28.79 2.45
C LEU A 115 -1.30 28.36 2.73
N GLY A 116 -2.26 29.24 2.42
CA GLY A 116 -3.70 28.98 2.54
C GLY A 116 -4.41 29.15 1.22
N ARG A 117 -5.51 28.41 1.04
CA ARG A 117 -6.42 28.55 -0.10
C ARG A 117 -7.80 28.86 0.41
N PHE A 118 -8.42 29.90 -0.14
CA PHE A 118 -9.74 30.38 0.24
C PHE A 118 -10.64 30.40 -0.98
N HIS A 119 -11.91 30.12 -0.78
CA HIS A 119 -12.93 30.12 -1.82
C HIS A 119 -14.17 30.84 -1.30
N THR A 120 -14.76 31.73 -2.08
CA THR A 120 -15.99 32.43 -1.68
C THR A 120 -16.94 32.65 -2.85
N GLN A 121 -18.24 32.57 -2.57
CA GLN A 121 -19.32 32.98 -3.44
C GLN A 121 -19.79 34.42 -3.12
N ALA A 122 -19.37 34.99 -1.97
CA ALA A 122 -19.86 36.29 -1.50
C ALA A 122 -19.07 37.51 -2.05
N GLY A 123 -17.82 37.31 -2.40
CA GLY A 123 -16.95 38.38 -2.92
C GLY A 123 -15.62 38.51 -2.19
N ILE A 124 -14.70 39.24 -2.77
CA ILE A 124 -13.35 39.49 -2.24
C ILE A 124 -13.11 41.00 -2.15
N GLN A 125 -12.91 41.47 -0.93
CA GLN A 125 -12.61 42.88 -0.63
C GLN A 125 -11.12 43.00 -0.25
N VAL A 126 -10.39 43.85 -0.97
CA VAL A 126 -9.00 44.18 -0.63
C VAL A 126 -8.97 45.61 -0.07
N ALA A 127 -8.83 45.74 1.24
CA ALA A 127 -8.81 47.01 1.97
C ALA A 127 -7.38 47.44 2.34
N VAL A 128 -6.51 47.59 1.30
CA VAL A 128 -5.10 47.94 1.46
C VAL A 128 -4.78 49.14 0.55
N PRO A 129 -4.13 50.17 1.08
CA PRO A 129 -3.69 51.31 0.22
C PRO A 129 -2.64 50.86 -0.80
N LEU A 130 -2.82 51.24 -2.06
CA LEU A 130 -1.86 50.97 -3.14
C LEU A 130 -0.76 52.02 -3.12
N THR A 131 0.49 51.57 -2.96
CA THR A 131 1.69 52.44 -2.98
C THR A 131 2.36 52.50 -4.36
N GLY A 132 1.88 51.76 -5.34
CA GLY A 132 2.33 51.83 -6.74
C GLY A 132 1.81 50.69 -7.60
N GLN A 133 1.44 50.93 -8.86
CA GLN A 133 1.32 49.90 -9.87
C GLN A 133 2.73 49.63 -10.42
N SER A 134 3.18 48.38 -10.28
CA SER A 134 4.48 47.99 -10.83
C SER A 134 4.37 47.80 -12.34
N SER A 135 4.73 48.79 -13.09
CA SER A 135 5.13 48.58 -14.48
C SER A 135 6.53 47.95 -14.47
N SER A 136 6.60 46.64 -14.67
CA SER A 136 7.73 45.81 -15.06
C SER A 136 9.01 45.77 -14.18
N GLN A 137 9.47 44.56 -13.89
CA GLN A 137 10.83 44.04 -13.85
C GLN A 137 11.43 43.58 -12.50
N VAL A 138 10.87 43.83 -11.34
CA VAL A 138 11.44 43.16 -10.14
C VAL A 138 10.31 42.55 -9.32
N THR A 139 10.15 41.24 -9.47
CA THR A 139 9.26 40.47 -8.61
C THR A 139 9.85 40.42 -7.20
N PRO A 140 9.04 40.64 -6.13
CA PRO A 140 9.52 40.52 -4.78
C PRO A 140 10.02 39.08 -4.46
N ALA A 141 11.06 38.94 -3.64
CA ALA A 141 11.59 37.64 -3.29
C ALA A 141 10.56 36.69 -2.62
N ILE A 142 9.66 37.26 -1.81
CA ILE A 142 8.54 36.52 -1.20
C ILE A 142 7.59 35.92 -2.27
N PHE A 143 7.47 36.56 -3.44
CA PHE A 143 6.64 36.04 -4.52
C PHE A 143 7.23 34.79 -5.14
N GLU A 144 8.54 34.72 -5.38
CA GLU A 144 9.22 33.51 -5.87
C GLU A 144 9.06 32.35 -4.88
N ARG A 145 9.25 32.60 -3.59
CA ARG A 145 9.03 31.60 -2.53
C ARG A 145 7.58 31.16 -2.44
N GLY A 146 6.65 32.07 -2.63
CA GLY A 146 5.24 31.77 -2.68
C GLY A 146 4.85 30.93 -3.91
N LEU A 147 5.48 31.16 -5.06
CA LEU A 147 5.31 30.31 -6.25
C LEU A 147 5.84 28.90 -6.04
N GLU A 148 7.02 28.74 -5.42
CA GLU A 148 7.56 27.44 -5.05
C GLU A 148 6.63 26.71 -4.07
N ALA A 149 6.13 27.40 -3.05
CA ALA A 149 5.19 26.82 -2.09
C ALA A 149 3.85 26.44 -2.73
N ARG A 150 3.42 27.16 -3.77
CA ARG A 150 2.18 26.91 -4.52
C ARG A 150 2.26 25.71 -5.46
N SER A 151 3.43 25.44 -6.04
CA SER A 151 3.64 24.38 -7.04
C SER A 151 4.91 23.58 -6.77
N PRO A 152 4.93 22.71 -5.75
CA PRO A 152 6.11 21.94 -5.37
C PRO A 152 6.57 20.92 -6.43
N ASN A 153 5.81 20.71 -7.51
CA ASN A 153 6.10 19.72 -8.57
C ASN A 153 6.44 20.31 -9.94
N SER A 154 6.81 21.58 -10.05
CA SER A 154 7.13 22.18 -11.37
C SER A 154 8.53 21.81 -11.93
N LYS A 155 9.23 20.85 -11.31
CA LYS A 155 10.51 20.30 -11.81
C LYS A 155 10.40 18.97 -12.57
N THR A 156 9.20 18.52 -12.92
CA THR A 156 9.09 17.52 -13.98
C THR A 156 9.17 18.25 -15.31
N GLY A 157 10.25 17.99 -16.04
CA GLY A 157 10.50 18.56 -17.36
C GLY A 157 9.29 18.41 -18.27
N ASP A 158 9.16 19.35 -19.18
CA ASP A 158 8.17 19.43 -20.25
C ASP A 158 7.84 18.05 -20.80
N ILE A 159 6.65 17.54 -20.49
CA ILE A 159 6.06 16.45 -21.23
C ILE A 159 5.59 17.06 -22.54
N ALA A 160 6.44 16.98 -23.55
CA ALA A 160 6.00 17.22 -24.90
C ALA A 160 4.83 16.26 -25.22
N PRO A 161 3.75 16.74 -25.88
CA PRO A 161 2.66 15.86 -26.26
C PRO A 161 3.21 14.72 -27.11
N ALA A 162 2.87 13.48 -26.77
CA ALA A 162 3.28 12.29 -27.49
C ALA A 162 2.86 12.41 -28.96
N GLN A 163 3.78 12.76 -29.81
CA GLN A 163 3.62 12.59 -31.26
C GLN A 163 3.80 11.08 -31.54
N PHE A 164 2.79 10.50 -32.15
CA PHE A 164 2.87 9.16 -32.70
C PHE A 164 4.07 9.05 -33.62
N ALA A 165 5.08 8.29 -33.24
CA ALA A 165 6.21 8.00 -34.09
C ALA A 165 5.76 7.09 -35.22
N VAL A 166 5.82 7.59 -36.43
CA VAL A 166 5.72 6.79 -37.66
C VAL A 166 6.93 5.87 -37.72
N PRO A 167 6.78 4.54 -37.95
CA PRO A 167 7.93 3.64 -38.04
C PRO A 167 8.86 4.09 -39.17
N ARG A 168 10.09 4.45 -38.86
CA ARG A 168 11.13 4.65 -39.85
C ARG A 168 11.74 3.31 -40.24
N ALA A 169 11.92 3.14 -41.52
CA ALA A 169 12.56 1.97 -42.13
C ALA A 169 13.97 1.80 -41.58
N ALA A 170 14.35 0.54 -41.31
CA ALA A 170 15.67 0.16 -40.90
C ALA A 170 16.68 0.47 -42.01
N GLY A 171 17.73 1.21 -41.66
CA GLY A 171 18.91 1.33 -42.52
C GLY A 171 19.50 2.74 -42.59
N GLU A 172 19.90 3.32 -41.46
CA GLU A 172 20.96 4.35 -41.47
C GLU A 172 21.74 4.25 -40.15
N GLU A 173 22.97 3.76 -40.26
CA GLU A 173 23.96 3.76 -39.21
C GLU A 173 24.36 5.22 -38.93
N ILE A 174 23.94 5.75 -37.75
CA ILE A 174 24.41 7.02 -37.23
C ILE A 174 25.70 6.74 -36.45
N ALA A 175 26.82 7.26 -36.94
CA ALA A 175 28.08 7.27 -36.22
C ALA A 175 27.90 7.92 -34.84
N PRO A 176 28.54 7.37 -33.77
CA PRO A 176 28.41 7.94 -32.44
C PRO A 176 28.94 9.38 -32.43
N PRO A 177 28.29 10.33 -31.76
CA PRO A 177 28.80 11.69 -31.65
C PRO A 177 30.11 11.65 -30.85
N THR A 178 31.16 12.20 -31.46
CA THR A 178 32.42 12.46 -30.78
C THR A 178 32.17 13.29 -29.54
N ALA A 179 32.49 12.72 -28.35
CA ALA A 179 32.43 13.40 -27.07
C ALA A 179 33.23 14.70 -27.15
N GLN A 180 32.53 15.84 -27.08
CA GLN A 180 33.17 17.12 -26.82
C GLN A 180 33.55 17.17 -25.34
N PRO A 181 34.72 17.74 -24.99
CA PRO A 181 35.13 17.82 -23.58
C PRO A 181 34.12 18.66 -22.81
N VAL A 182 33.68 18.11 -21.68
CA VAL A 182 32.73 18.72 -20.71
C VAL A 182 33.30 20.10 -20.32
N ARG A 183 32.56 21.15 -20.64
CA ARG A 183 32.87 22.49 -20.15
C ARG A 183 32.47 22.54 -18.69
N SER A 184 33.40 22.90 -17.80
CA SER A 184 33.12 23.21 -16.40
C SER A 184 31.90 24.16 -16.29
N ALA A 185 30.92 23.77 -15.47
CA ALA A 185 29.70 24.54 -15.28
C ALA A 185 30.06 25.96 -14.79
N ASN A 186 29.64 26.97 -15.55
CA ASN A 186 29.86 28.35 -15.16
C ASN A 186 28.87 28.73 -14.06
N ARG A 187 29.37 28.95 -12.85
CA ARG A 187 28.57 29.47 -11.73
C ARG A 187 28.18 30.93 -12.00
N ARG A 188 26.91 31.29 -11.72
CA ARG A 188 26.42 32.64 -11.83
C ARG A 188 25.90 33.12 -10.48
N VAL A 189 26.50 34.13 -9.90
CA VAL A 189 26.09 34.78 -8.64
C VAL A 189 25.45 36.12 -8.95
N ARG A 190 24.25 36.35 -8.41
CA ARG A 190 23.50 37.63 -8.56
C ARG A 190 23.13 38.14 -7.19
N PHE A 191 23.21 39.48 -7.05
CA PHE A 191 22.86 40.18 -5.81
C PHE A 191 21.61 41.04 -6.04
N PHE A 192 20.66 40.98 -5.15
CA PHE A 192 19.41 41.73 -5.18
C PHE A 192 19.11 42.36 -3.82
N PRO A 193 18.47 43.56 -3.79
CA PRO A 193 17.92 44.07 -2.54
C PRO A 193 16.75 43.19 -2.06
N ARG A 194 16.69 42.87 -0.77
CA ARG A 194 15.61 42.06 -0.15
C ARG A 194 14.29 42.86 0.01
N GLY A 195 14.25 44.11 -0.28
CA GLY A 195 13.08 44.95 -0.13
C GLY A 195 13.22 46.29 -0.85
N HIS A 196 12.30 47.26 -0.61
CA HIS A 196 12.28 48.55 -1.25
C HIS A 196 13.28 49.58 -0.67
N GLY A 197 13.98 49.20 0.40
CA GLY A 197 15.04 50.03 0.96
C GLY A 197 16.24 50.12 0.01
N ARG A 198 16.87 51.27 -0.01
CA ARG A 198 18.17 51.39 -0.71
C ARG A 198 19.19 50.63 0.11
N TRP A 199 19.67 49.47 -0.42
CA TRP A 199 20.80 48.80 0.15
C TRP A 199 22.04 49.69 0.16
N GLN A 200 22.90 49.52 1.19
CA GLN A 200 24.17 50.26 1.25
C GLN A 200 25.29 49.28 0.90
N VAL A 201 26.11 49.64 -0.06
CA VAL A 201 27.28 48.85 -0.46
C VAL A 201 28.53 49.66 -0.11
N LYS A 202 29.42 49.04 0.70
CA LYS A 202 30.75 49.59 1.00
C LYS A 202 31.78 48.52 0.66
N SER A 203 32.71 48.83 -0.23
CA SER A 203 33.79 47.94 -0.59
C SER A 203 35.14 48.54 -0.25
N PHE A 204 36.07 47.75 0.27
CA PHE A 204 37.41 48.11 0.53
C PHE A 204 38.35 46.93 0.25
N ASN A 205 39.59 47.18 -0.16
CA ASN A 205 40.57 46.14 -0.40
C ASN A 205 41.31 45.82 0.92
N ASP A 206 41.47 44.53 1.23
CA ASP A 206 42.38 44.05 2.26
C ASP A 206 43.81 44.05 1.71
N PRO A 207 44.72 44.92 2.25
CA PRO A 207 46.06 44.99 1.72
C PRO A 207 46.93 43.79 2.06
N VAL A 208 46.52 42.94 2.99
CA VAL A 208 47.25 41.76 3.44
C VAL A 208 46.85 40.51 2.66
N ALA A 209 45.58 40.31 2.46
CA ALA A 209 45.05 39.14 1.74
C ALA A 209 44.93 39.35 0.20
N GLY A 210 44.97 40.61 -0.26
CA GLY A 210 44.79 40.97 -1.70
C GLY A 210 43.37 40.77 -2.18
N GLU A 211 42.42 40.62 -1.27
CA GLU A 211 40.99 40.39 -1.54
C GLU A 211 40.16 41.67 -1.37
N GLN A 212 39.05 41.74 -2.01
CA GLN A 212 38.04 42.76 -1.84
C GLN A 212 37.02 42.34 -0.80
N VAL A 213 36.88 43.12 0.25
CA VAL A 213 35.83 42.93 1.27
C VAL A 213 34.67 43.87 0.94
N THR A 214 33.49 43.28 0.70
CA THR A 214 32.27 44.04 0.39
C THR A 214 31.24 43.86 1.49
N LEU A 215 30.84 44.96 2.11
CA LEU A 215 29.77 45.01 3.10
C LEU A 215 28.46 45.45 2.47
N LEU A 216 27.44 44.60 2.56
CA LEU A 216 26.09 44.83 2.04
C LEU A 216 25.16 44.92 3.25
N THR A 217 24.40 46.01 3.39
CA THR A 217 23.50 46.23 4.54
C THR A 217 22.11 46.68 4.06
N SER A 218 21.09 46.52 4.93
CA SER A 218 19.69 46.90 4.70
C SER A 218 18.89 45.88 3.86
N GLY A 219 19.24 44.62 3.97
CA GLY A 219 18.53 43.47 3.38
C GLY A 219 19.02 43.13 1.98
N VAL A 220 19.66 41.99 1.86
CA VAL A 220 20.30 41.49 0.63
C VAL A 220 19.85 40.07 0.33
N GLN A 221 19.65 39.74 -0.93
CA GLN A 221 19.46 38.41 -1.47
C GLN A 221 20.58 38.10 -2.45
N ILE A 222 21.19 36.93 -2.27
CA ILE A 222 22.14 36.33 -3.21
C ILE A 222 21.49 35.14 -3.89
N ALA A 223 21.46 35.12 -5.21
CA ALA A 223 21.06 33.97 -6.00
C ALA A 223 22.30 33.36 -6.68
N VAL A 224 22.51 32.06 -6.47
CA VAL A 224 23.62 31.29 -7.07
C VAL A 224 23.03 30.28 -8.02
N GLU A 225 23.36 30.35 -9.30
CA GLU A 225 22.90 29.42 -10.34
C GLU A 225 24.11 28.60 -10.85
N GLY A 226 23.89 27.34 -11.21
CA GLY A 226 24.93 26.49 -11.84
C GLY A 226 25.86 25.85 -10.83
N ILE A 227 25.39 25.49 -9.63
CA ILE A 227 26.13 24.66 -8.70
C ILE A 227 25.90 23.20 -9.13
N ASP A 228 26.98 22.51 -9.51
CA ASP A 228 26.94 21.09 -9.89
C ASP A 228 26.28 20.26 -8.78
N GLN A 229 25.36 19.35 -9.13
CA GLN A 229 24.59 18.47 -8.25
C GLN A 229 23.59 19.15 -7.27
N LEU A 230 23.75 20.43 -6.91
CA LEU A 230 22.97 21.10 -5.87
C LEU A 230 21.90 22.06 -6.44
N GLY A 231 21.89 22.32 -7.74
CA GLY A 231 20.93 23.19 -8.41
C GLY A 231 21.11 24.67 -8.03
N ASN A 232 20.00 25.41 -8.02
CA ASN A 232 20.01 26.81 -7.67
C ASN A 232 19.89 27.02 -6.16
N ALA A 233 20.75 27.91 -5.59
CA ALA A 233 20.69 28.28 -4.17
C ALA A 233 20.34 29.77 -4.04
N SER A 234 19.57 30.10 -2.99
CA SER A 234 19.25 31.50 -2.64
C SER A 234 19.54 31.76 -1.18
N LEU A 235 20.30 32.81 -0.88
CA LEU A 235 20.63 33.26 0.47
C LEU A 235 20.07 34.65 0.68
N GLU A 236 19.40 34.86 1.81
CA GLU A 236 18.87 36.16 2.20
C GLU A 236 19.38 36.51 3.62
N ALA A 237 19.74 37.77 3.83
CA ALA A 237 20.14 38.26 5.16
C ALA A 237 19.93 39.78 5.27
N ASP A 238 19.90 40.29 6.51
CA ASP A 238 19.85 41.75 6.70
C ASP A 238 21.21 42.39 6.42
N ASN A 239 22.31 41.73 6.79
CA ASN A 239 23.68 42.19 6.55
C ASN A 239 24.54 41.06 5.98
N ILE A 240 25.39 41.38 5.02
CA ILE A 240 26.30 40.41 4.39
C ILE A 240 27.68 41.00 4.30
N VAL A 241 28.70 40.23 4.66
CA VAL A 241 30.11 40.53 4.35
C VAL A 241 30.58 39.49 3.35
N LEU A 242 31.10 39.95 2.24
CA LEU A 242 31.59 39.09 1.15
C LEU A 242 33.09 39.35 0.97
N TRP A 243 33.89 38.30 1.05
CA TRP A 243 35.31 38.27 0.64
C TRP A 243 35.40 37.62 -0.76
N SER A 244 35.96 38.37 -1.71
CA SER A 244 36.00 37.90 -3.08
C SER A 244 37.16 38.53 -3.84
N PRO A 245 37.59 37.99 -4.97
CA PRO A 245 38.37 38.76 -5.94
C PRO A 245 37.58 39.98 -6.41
N LYS A 246 38.23 40.94 -7.03
CA LYS A 246 37.64 42.24 -7.45
C LYS A 246 36.32 42.00 -8.19
N LEU A 247 35.22 42.40 -7.55
CA LEU A 247 33.85 42.31 -8.10
C LEU A 247 33.32 43.68 -8.48
N ASP A 248 32.84 43.86 -9.70
CA ASP A 248 32.11 45.09 -10.09
C ASP A 248 30.61 44.91 -9.81
N LEU A 249 30.21 45.07 -8.52
CA LEU A 249 28.80 45.00 -8.05
C LEU A 249 27.90 46.12 -8.60
N LEU A 250 28.47 47.11 -9.25
CA LEU A 250 27.74 48.28 -9.75
C LEU A 250 27.32 48.14 -11.21
N ASN A 251 27.68 47.04 -11.89
CA ASN A 251 27.27 46.81 -13.27
C ASN A 251 25.89 46.08 -13.29
N PRO A 252 24.78 46.77 -13.57
CA PRO A 252 23.45 46.15 -13.56
C PRO A 252 23.25 45.15 -14.70
N ALA A 253 24.17 45.07 -15.66
CA ALA A 253 24.20 44.09 -16.75
C ALA A 253 25.19 42.95 -16.47
N GLY A 254 25.81 42.90 -15.26
CA GLY A 254 26.90 42.00 -14.87
C GLY A 254 26.53 40.53 -14.93
N ARG A 255 26.76 39.95 -16.11
CA ARG A 255 26.84 38.50 -16.30
C ARG A 255 28.32 38.12 -16.15
N GLU A 256 28.85 38.18 -14.95
CA GLU A 256 30.15 37.56 -14.71
C GLU A 256 29.97 36.06 -14.59
N ILE A 257 30.41 35.38 -15.65
CA ILE A 257 30.56 33.93 -15.67
C ILE A 257 31.84 33.61 -14.90
N GLN A 258 31.73 32.94 -13.76
CA GLN A 258 32.88 32.70 -12.88
C GLN A 258 33.36 31.25 -13.03
N ASN A 259 34.69 31.08 -13.08
CA ASN A 259 35.30 29.75 -12.97
C ASN A 259 35.09 29.18 -11.59
N GLY A 260 34.85 27.86 -11.51
CA GLY A 260 34.61 27.14 -10.24
C GLY A 260 35.74 27.23 -9.19
N GLU A 261 36.92 27.75 -9.56
CA GLU A 261 38.08 27.90 -8.70
C GLU A 261 38.16 29.28 -8.00
N THR A 262 37.19 30.18 -8.29
CA THR A 262 37.21 31.52 -7.68
C THR A 262 36.85 31.47 -6.21
N HIS A 263 37.71 32.02 -5.35
CA HIS A 263 37.54 32.01 -3.88
C HIS A 263 36.46 32.99 -3.44
N TYR A 264 35.42 32.49 -2.75
CA TYR A 264 34.34 33.28 -2.16
C TYR A 264 34.09 32.83 -0.73
N GLU A 265 34.09 33.79 0.18
CA GLU A 265 33.60 33.58 1.53
C GLU A 265 32.48 34.57 1.83
N VAL A 266 31.49 34.14 2.53
CA VAL A 266 30.34 34.95 2.90
C VAL A 266 30.02 34.81 4.38
N TYR A 267 29.86 35.93 5.06
CA TYR A 267 29.30 36.00 6.42
C TYR A 267 27.96 36.76 6.34
N LEU A 268 26.96 36.18 6.97
CA LEU A 268 25.58 36.70 6.98
C LEU A 268 25.11 36.88 8.41
N GLU A 269 24.38 37.96 8.67
CA GLU A 269 23.81 38.25 9.98
C GLU A 269 22.40 38.85 9.83
N GLY A 270 21.48 38.40 10.68
CA GLY A 270 20.10 38.86 10.78
C GLY A 270 19.15 38.26 9.73
N ASN A 271 18.11 37.63 10.23
CA ASN A 271 17.01 37.08 9.43
C ASN A 271 17.45 36.26 8.21
N ILE A 272 18.41 35.37 8.40
CA ILE A 272 18.97 34.55 7.34
C ILE A 272 17.95 33.52 6.87
N VAL A 273 17.77 33.43 5.54
CA VAL A 273 17.01 32.37 4.88
C VAL A 273 17.87 31.81 3.76
N PHE A 274 18.30 30.58 3.91
CA PHE A 274 19.02 29.83 2.89
C PHE A 274 18.10 28.78 2.29
N ARG A 275 17.97 28.75 0.96
CA ARG A 275 17.15 27.79 0.22
C ARG A 275 18.01 27.06 -0.80
N GLN A 276 17.85 25.75 -0.84
CA GLN A 276 18.53 24.88 -1.80
C GLN A 276 17.59 23.74 -2.18
N GLY A 277 17.06 23.77 -3.38
CA GLY A 277 15.97 22.88 -3.74
C GLY A 277 14.78 23.03 -2.79
N ASP A 278 14.32 21.91 -2.24
CA ASP A 278 13.21 21.87 -1.27
C ASP A 278 13.65 22.08 0.19
N ARG A 279 14.94 22.24 0.42
CA ARG A 279 15.53 22.45 1.75
C ARG A 279 15.59 23.93 2.08
N VAL A 280 15.14 24.28 3.29
CA VAL A 280 15.18 25.67 3.80
C VAL A 280 15.87 25.71 5.15
N ILE A 281 16.81 26.64 5.33
CA ILE A 281 17.50 26.89 6.59
C ILE A 281 17.22 28.34 7.01
N TYR A 282 16.73 28.50 8.23
CA TYR A 282 16.62 29.80 8.90
C TYR A 282 17.72 29.90 9.95
N ALA A 283 18.36 31.05 10.07
CA ALA A 283 19.46 31.24 11.01
C ALA A 283 19.60 32.70 11.49
N GLU A 284 20.34 32.87 12.56
CA GLU A 284 20.71 34.22 13.05
C GLU A 284 22.03 34.67 12.45
N ARG A 285 23.00 33.75 12.34
CA ARG A 285 24.34 34.00 11.80
C ARG A 285 24.80 32.82 10.98
N MET A 286 25.48 33.08 9.89
CA MET A 286 26.03 32.06 9.01
C MET A 286 27.36 32.52 8.41
N TYR A 287 28.35 31.65 8.44
CA TYR A 287 29.57 31.77 7.67
C TYR A 287 29.65 30.61 6.67
N TYR A 288 29.98 30.87 5.42
CA TYR A 288 30.11 29.89 4.37
C TYR A 288 31.25 30.20 3.42
N ASN A 289 32.16 29.22 3.23
CA ASN A 289 33.20 29.27 2.20
C ASN A 289 32.77 28.42 1.02
N ILE A 290 32.43 29.09 -0.07
CA ILE A 290 31.81 28.43 -1.27
C ILE A 290 32.82 27.51 -1.98
N THR A 291 34.10 27.84 -1.95
CA THR A 291 35.15 27.08 -2.63
C THR A 291 35.52 25.80 -1.90
N ARG A 292 35.51 25.82 -0.56
CA ARG A 292 35.83 24.67 0.30
C ARG A 292 34.59 23.87 0.71
N GLU A 293 33.39 24.35 0.33
CA GLU A 293 32.12 23.80 0.82
C GLU A 293 32.05 23.63 2.34
N TYR A 294 32.66 24.57 3.04
CA TYR A 294 32.73 24.64 4.52
C TYR A 294 31.85 25.75 5.04
N GLY A 295 31.05 25.47 6.06
CA GLY A 295 30.18 26.49 6.66
C GLY A 295 29.76 26.20 8.10
N VAL A 296 29.44 27.26 8.81
CA VAL A 296 28.92 27.21 10.20
C VAL A 296 27.69 28.10 10.28
N VAL A 297 26.63 27.57 10.87
CA VAL A 297 25.34 28.24 11.04
C VAL A 297 24.98 28.20 12.51
N LEU A 298 24.68 29.36 13.10
CA LEU A 298 24.29 29.47 14.50
C LEU A 298 22.79 29.65 14.66
N ASN A 299 22.20 28.98 15.64
CA ASN A 299 20.77 28.97 15.93
C ASN A 299 19.95 28.62 14.67
N ALA A 300 20.33 27.51 14.05
CA ALA A 300 19.76 27.05 12.81
C ALA A 300 18.42 26.33 13.04
N GLU A 301 17.47 26.61 12.14
CA GLU A 301 16.26 25.80 11.97
C GLU A 301 16.19 25.34 10.52
N MET A 302 16.37 24.05 10.28
CA MET A 302 16.36 23.45 8.96
C MET A 302 15.05 22.69 8.74
N LEU A 303 14.41 22.95 7.61
CA LEU A 303 13.25 22.20 7.11
C LEU A 303 13.69 21.40 5.90
N THR A 304 13.49 20.09 5.93
CA THR A 304 13.84 19.20 4.81
C THR A 304 12.71 18.22 4.52
N PRO A 305 12.34 18.00 3.24
CA PRO A 305 11.41 16.97 2.87
C PRO A 305 12.02 15.58 3.10
N VAL A 306 11.21 14.62 3.53
CA VAL A 306 11.59 13.21 3.65
C VAL A 306 10.83 12.43 2.59
N LYS A 307 11.52 11.52 1.89
CA LYS A 307 10.92 10.65 0.90
C LYS A 307 9.75 9.86 1.52
N ASP A 308 8.65 9.75 0.79
CA ASP A 308 7.42 9.05 1.23
C ASP A 308 6.71 9.66 2.46
N TYR A 309 7.14 10.83 2.92
CA TYR A 309 6.49 11.61 3.96
C TYR A 309 5.98 12.94 3.38
N GLN A 310 4.70 13.24 3.54
CA GLN A 310 4.09 14.47 2.97
C GLN A 310 4.31 15.74 3.83
N GLY A 311 5.09 15.65 4.88
CA GLY A 311 5.50 16.76 5.73
C GLY A 311 6.99 17.08 5.57
N MET A 312 7.42 18.08 6.30
CA MET A 312 8.84 18.42 6.43
C MET A 312 9.37 17.96 7.79
N LEU A 313 10.56 17.40 7.78
CA LEU A 313 11.31 17.19 8.99
C LEU A 313 11.93 18.52 9.42
N ARG A 314 11.74 18.91 10.66
CA ARG A 314 12.29 20.13 11.26
C ARG A 314 13.44 19.75 12.17
N MET A 315 14.61 20.27 11.91
CA MET A 315 15.76 20.17 12.80
C MET A 315 16.12 21.58 13.30
N ARG A 316 16.26 21.73 14.61
CA ARG A 316 16.83 22.91 15.25
C ARG A 316 18.17 22.53 15.82
N ALA A 317 19.17 23.38 15.67
CA ALA A 317 20.49 23.17 16.27
C ALA A 317 21.08 24.52 16.73
N LYS A 318 21.79 24.51 17.86
CA LYS A 318 22.54 25.69 18.25
C LYS A 318 23.66 25.98 17.29
N VAL A 319 24.36 24.95 16.86
CA VAL A 319 25.42 25.02 15.85
C VAL A 319 25.16 23.95 14.78
N LEU A 320 25.12 24.35 13.53
CA LEU A 320 25.13 23.46 12.37
C LEU A 320 26.41 23.76 11.59
N GLU A 321 27.24 22.75 11.39
CA GLU A 321 28.52 22.80 10.70
C GLU A 321 28.45 21.90 9.44
N GLN A 322 28.81 22.46 8.29
CA GLN A 322 29.15 21.68 7.10
C GLN A 322 30.68 21.63 7.03
N ARG A 323 31.30 20.48 7.15
CA ARG A 323 32.76 20.27 7.10
C ARG A 323 33.29 20.12 5.69
N ASP A 324 32.50 19.48 4.85
CA ASP A 324 32.73 19.34 3.40
C ASP A 324 31.41 18.96 2.71
N ALA A 325 31.46 18.61 1.44
CA ALA A 325 30.27 18.25 0.65
C ALA A 325 29.47 17.08 1.21
N GLN A 326 30.10 16.19 1.97
CA GLN A 326 29.51 14.94 2.45
C GLN A 326 29.31 14.87 3.95
N HIS A 327 30.02 15.68 4.75
CA HIS A 327 30.04 15.61 6.21
C HIS A 327 29.42 16.85 6.86
N PHE A 328 28.42 16.64 7.68
CA PHE A 328 27.73 17.66 8.45
C PHE A 328 27.73 17.30 9.94
N ALA A 329 27.75 18.30 10.80
CA ALA A 329 27.61 18.13 12.23
C ALA A 329 26.59 19.12 12.80
N ALA A 330 25.84 18.69 13.83
CA ALA A 330 24.95 19.57 14.58
C ALA A 330 25.13 19.36 16.07
N MET A 331 25.13 20.45 16.84
CA MET A 331 25.28 20.44 18.30
C MET A 331 23.99 20.95 18.93
N ASP A 332 23.59 20.32 20.04
CA ASP A 332 22.33 20.60 20.74
C ASP A 332 21.17 20.66 19.78
N ALA A 333 20.94 19.54 19.09
CA ALA A 333 19.96 19.43 18.01
C ALA A 333 18.64 18.83 18.50
N ASP A 334 17.54 19.43 18.10
CA ASP A 334 16.18 18.91 18.25
C ASP A 334 15.61 18.51 16.88
N LEU A 335 15.09 17.29 16.77
CA LEU A 335 14.47 16.77 15.56
C LEU A 335 13.00 16.48 15.80
N THR A 336 12.13 16.97 14.93
CA THR A 336 10.68 16.74 15.01
C THR A 336 10.03 16.84 13.65
N SER A 337 8.92 16.14 13.44
CA SER A 337 8.02 16.38 12.30
C SER A 337 6.82 17.27 12.67
N SER A 338 6.75 17.69 13.95
CA SER A 338 5.67 18.57 14.41
C SER A 338 5.76 19.95 13.78
N ARG A 339 4.61 20.45 13.32
CA ARG A 339 4.47 21.81 12.75
C ARG A 339 4.22 22.87 13.82
N LEU A 340 3.92 22.43 15.03
CA LEU A 340 3.62 23.33 16.14
C LEU A 340 4.88 24.06 16.62
N GLY A 341 4.73 25.29 17.06
CA GLY A 341 5.83 26.09 17.63
C GLY A 341 6.49 25.39 18.81
N VAL A 342 5.70 24.78 19.71
CA VAL A 342 6.15 23.83 20.72
C VAL A 342 5.80 22.43 20.21
N PRO A 343 6.78 21.62 19.80
CA PRO A 343 6.53 20.30 19.26
C PRO A 343 5.95 19.38 20.32
N ARG A 344 4.95 18.58 19.95
CA ARG A 344 4.37 17.58 20.86
C ARG A 344 5.33 16.43 21.17
N TYR A 345 6.25 16.18 20.28
CA TYR A 345 7.38 15.29 20.52
C TYR A 345 8.62 15.85 19.83
N ARG A 346 9.77 15.57 20.39
CA ARG A 346 11.06 15.85 19.77
C ARG A 346 12.10 14.84 20.22
N LEU A 347 13.01 14.55 19.35
CA LEU A 347 14.25 13.88 19.66
C LEU A 347 15.31 14.97 19.89
N ALA A 348 15.75 15.12 21.13
CA ALA A 348 16.83 16.03 21.48
C ALA A 348 18.15 15.25 21.56
N SER A 349 19.17 15.73 20.85
CA SER A 349 20.47 15.07 20.75
C SER A 349 21.59 16.06 21.08
N GLY A 350 22.56 15.63 21.84
CA GLY A 350 23.72 16.48 22.17
C GLY A 350 24.58 16.75 20.94
N ASN A 351 24.94 15.71 20.22
CA ASN A 351 25.72 15.80 18.99
C ASN A 351 25.07 14.92 17.89
N VAL A 352 24.97 15.45 16.70
CA VAL A 352 24.51 14.73 15.51
C VAL A 352 25.57 14.86 14.43
N MET A 353 26.00 13.75 13.86
CA MET A 353 26.88 13.69 12.69
C MET A 353 26.07 13.11 11.52
N LEU A 354 26.18 13.72 10.36
CA LEU A 354 25.51 13.33 9.15
C LEU A 354 26.56 13.15 8.05
N GLU A 355 26.50 11.99 7.40
CA GLU A 355 27.40 11.61 6.31
C GLU A 355 26.56 11.22 5.09
N ASP A 356 26.83 11.85 3.94
CA ASP A 356 26.23 11.50 2.65
C ASP A 356 27.10 10.45 1.95
N ILE A 357 26.74 9.19 2.09
CA ILE A 357 27.40 8.06 1.45
C ILE A 357 26.91 7.96 0.02
N GLN A 358 27.75 8.29 -0.93
CA GLN A 358 27.45 8.27 -2.35
C GLN A 358 27.86 6.94 -2.97
N ARG A 359 26.91 6.27 -3.65
CA ARG A 359 27.16 5.00 -4.35
C ARG A 359 26.68 5.10 -5.78
N PRO A 360 27.49 4.64 -6.78
CA PRO A 360 27.01 4.60 -8.16
C PRO A 360 25.82 3.65 -8.29
N LEU A 361 24.81 4.08 -9.01
CA LEU A 361 23.70 3.24 -9.44
C LEU A 361 24.21 2.26 -10.49
N LEU A 362 24.00 0.97 -10.27
CA LEU A 362 24.41 -0.06 -11.21
C LEU A 362 23.22 -0.53 -12.05
N ASP A 363 23.44 -0.72 -13.34
CA ASP A 363 22.48 -1.39 -14.20
C ASP A 363 22.23 -2.82 -13.70
N PRO A 364 20.98 -3.22 -13.48
CA PRO A 364 20.66 -4.51 -12.87
C PRO A 364 21.08 -5.72 -13.73
N PHE A 365 21.28 -5.55 -15.02
CA PHE A 365 21.65 -6.62 -15.95
C PHE A 365 23.15 -6.66 -16.27
N THR A 366 23.74 -5.48 -16.49
CA THR A 366 25.17 -5.38 -16.89
C THR A 366 26.12 -5.18 -15.71
N GLN A 367 25.59 -4.82 -14.52
CA GLN A 367 26.36 -4.45 -13.31
C GLN A 367 27.36 -3.29 -13.55
N GLN A 368 27.17 -2.52 -14.61
CA GLN A 368 27.96 -1.33 -14.90
C GLN A 368 27.28 -0.09 -14.29
N PRO A 369 28.03 0.94 -13.89
CA PRO A 369 27.45 2.19 -13.44
C PRO A 369 26.54 2.79 -14.51
N LEU A 370 25.33 3.16 -14.13
CA LEU A 370 24.45 3.97 -14.96
C LEU A 370 25.07 5.36 -15.08
N VAL A 371 25.13 5.87 -16.30
CA VAL A 371 25.73 7.17 -16.60
C VAL A 371 24.61 8.09 -17.09
N ASP A 372 24.53 9.30 -16.52
CA ASP A 372 23.63 10.33 -17.00
C ASP A 372 23.97 10.68 -18.46
N PRO A 373 23.06 10.52 -19.41
CA PRO A 373 23.32 10.75 -20.83
C PRO A 373 23.62 12.23 -21.17
N VAL A 374 23.35 13.16 -20.24
CA VAL A 374 23.57 14.60 -20.44
C VAL A 374 24.93 15.04 -19.89
N SER A 375 25.27 14.62 -18.67
CA SER A 375 26.54 15.00 -18.00
C SER A 375 27.67 14.03 -18.26
N GLY A 376 27.39 12.78 -18.61
CA GLY A 376 28.39 11.71 -18.75
C GLY A 376 28.94 11.20 -17.41
N GLU A 377 28.39 11.63 -16.28
CA GLU A 377 28.80 11.22 -14.94
C GLU A 377 27.98 10.01 -14.46
N PRO A 378 28.54 9.14 -13.60
CA PRO A 378 27.76 8.07 -12.99
C PRO A 378 26.59 8.62 -12.18
N GLU A 379 25.39 8.07 -12.38
CA GLU A 379 24.27 8.35 -11.48
C GLU A 379 24.59 7.79 -10.08
N VAL A 380 24.40 8.63 -9.06
CA VAL A 380 24.76 8.31 -7.69
C VAL A 380 23.52 8.22 -6.81
N ASN A 381 23.43 7.15 -6.03
CA ASN A 381 22.44 7.04 -4.97
C ASN A 381 23.03 7.65 -3.69
N HIS A 382 22.34 8.64 -3.14
CA HIS A 382 22.69 9.30 -1.89
C HIS A 382 22.08 8.58 -0.70
N GLN A 383 22.90 8.12 0.25
CA GLN A 383 22.48 7.55 1.52
C GLN A 383 22.92 8.46 2.66
N LEU A 384 21.96 9.14 3.29
CA LEU A 384 22.23 10.10 4.37
C LEU A 384 22.27 9.40 5.73
N MET A 385 23.43 9.01 6.18
CA MET A 385 23.63 8.37 7.49
C MET A 385 23.76 9.42 8.60
N ALA A 386 22.82 9.40 9.55
CA ALA A 386 22.87 10.24 10.74
C ALA A 386 23.27 9.41 11.97
N THR A 387 24.27 9.85 12.70
CA THR A 387 24.66 9.29 14.01
C THR A 387 24.49 10.37 15.06
N SER A 388 23.74 10.08 16.12
CA SER A 388 23.48 11.03 17.20
C SER A 388 23.82 10.43 18.57
N GLN A 389 24.22 11.28 19.50
CA GLN A 389 24.64 10.90 20.87
C GLN A 389 23.85 11.68 21.91
N ASN A 390 23.67 11.08 23.08
CA ASN A 390 22.91 11.66 24.21
C ASN A 390 21.49 12.03 23.81
N ASN A 391 20.73 11.03 23.38
CA ASN A 391 19.42 11.21 22.81
C ASN A 391 18.32 11.12 23.87
N PHE A 392 17.45 12.12 23.92
CA PHE A 392 16.24 12.13 24.73
C PHE A 392 15.01 12.29 23.87
N ILE A 393 14.03 11.44 24.06
CA ILE A 393 12.70 11.61 23.48
C ILE A 393 11.84 12.39 24.47
N TYR A 394 11.36 13.55 24.04
CA TYR A 394 10.43 14.37 24.78
C TYR A 394 9.01 14.19 24.24
N LEU A 395 8.05 14.02 25.14
CA LEU A 395 6.62 14.22 24.86
C LEU A 395 6.21 15.55 25.49
N ALA A 396 5.86 16.52 24.66
CA ALA A 396 5.78 17.93 25.03
C ALA A 396 7.12 18.39 25.66
N GLU A 397 7.15 18.75 26.92
CA GLU A 397 8.35 19.18 27.62
C GLU A 397 8.94 18.13 28.61
N THR A 398 8.30 16.94 28.66
CA THR A 398 8.71 15.88 29.60
C THR A 398 9.61 14.87 28.88
N PRO A 399 10.86 14.64 29.35
CA PRO A 399 11.71 13.58 28.84
C PRO A 399 11.13 12.20 29.26
N VAL A 400 10.82 11.36 28.29
CA VAL A 400 10.18 10.06 28.53
C VAL A 400 11.10 8.88 28.29
N PHE A 401 12.15 9.07 27.48
CA PHE A 401 13.06 8.00 27.12
C PHE A 401 14.46 8.55 26.79
N TYR A 402 15.51 7.82 27.21
CA TYR A 402 16.91 8.13 26.93
C TYR A 402 17.56 7.00 26.11
N TRP A 403 18.30 7.36 25.06
CA TRP A 403 19.09 6.43 24.28
C TRP A 403 20.50 6.97 24.03
N PRO A 404 21.56 6.23 24.37
CA PRO A 404 22.90 6.80 24.34
C PRO A 404 23.38 7.16 22.94
N THR A 405 23.12 6.30 21.94
CA THR A 405 23.55 6.54 20.56
C THR A 405 22.50 6.02 19.58
N ILE A 406 22.07 6.84 18.62
CA ILE A 406 21.19 6.47 17.53
C ILE A 406 21.96 6.61 16.23
N ALA A 407 21.98 5.57 15.40
CA ALA A 407 22.44 5.64 14.02
C ALA A 407 21.29 5.27 13.09
N THR A 408 20.96 6.13 12.13
CA THR A 408 19.82 5.95 11.23
C THR A 408 20.12 6.50 9.84
N ASP A 409 19.54 5.88 8.83
CA ASP A 409 19.51 6.39 7.46
C ASP A 409 18.36 7.38 7.31
N LEU A 410 18.64 8.67 7.10
CA LEU A 410 17.60 9.70 6.97
C LEU A 410 16.78 9.60 5.68
N THR A 411 17.21 8.82 4.71
CA THR A 411 16.39 8.51 3.52
C THR A 411 15.23 7.57 3.87
N ASN A 412 15.41 6.76 4.92
CA ASN A 412 14.40 5.88 5.50
C ASN A 412 14.62 5.79 7.02
N PRO A 413 14.28 6.86 7.77
CA PRO A 413 14.63 6.97 9.19
C PRO A 413 13.92 5.90 10.02
N ASN A 414 14.70 5.24 10.87
CA ASN A 414 14.28 4.23 11.82
C ASN A 414 14.89 4.52 13.20
N TYR A 415 14.22 4.10 14.27
CA TYR A 415 14.65 4.35 15.65
C TYR A 415 14.84 3.05 16.43
N TYR A 416 15.47 2.04 15.83
CA TYR A 416 15.67 0.69 16.37
C TYR A 416 14.37 -0.07 16.60
N LEU A 417 13.31 0.60 17.00
CA LEU A 417 12.02 0.05 17.37
C LEU A 417 10.96 0.52 16.37
N ASP A 418 10.42 -0.41 15.60
CA ASP A 418 9.40 -0.15 14.58
C ASP A 418 8.00 -0.01 15.20
N ARG A 419 7.71 -0.84 16.22
CA ARG A 419 6.37 -0.90 16.79
C ARG A 419 6.36 -1.38 18.23
N ILE A 420 5.47 -0.77 19.03
CA ILE A 420 5.15 -1.21 20.39
C ILE A 420 3.67 -1.52 20.46
N ARG A 421 3.32 -2.71 20.91
CA ARG A 421 1.94 -3.12 21.15
C ARG A 421 1.79 -3.67 22.56
N VAL A 422 0.82 -3.15 23.29
CA VAL A 422 0.44 -3.66 24.61
C VAL A 422 -0.96 -4.24 24.48
N LYS A 423 -1.12 -5.50 24.85
CA LYS A 423 -2.40 -6.18 24.83
C LYS A 423 -2.64 -6.85 26.19
N SER A 424 -3.88 -7.16 26.47
CA SER A 424 -4.25 -7.94 27.63
C SER A 424 -5.48 -8.77 27.31
N ASP A 425 -5.40 -10.07 27.49
CA ASP A 425 -6.52 -10.98 27.33
C ASP A 425 -6.41 -12.17 28.29
N ARG A 426 -7.42 -13.04 28.28
CA ARG A 426 -7.44 -14.19 29.18
C ARG A 426 -6.52 -15.32 28.76
N VAL A 427 -6.21 -15.44 27.47
CA VAL A 427 -5.44 -16.54 26.88
C VAL A 427 -3.94 -16.33 27.03
N PHE A 428 -3.48 -15.11 26.73
CA PHE A 428 -2.06 -14.75 26.73
C PHE A 428 -1.63 -13.89 27.92
N GLY A 429 -2.61 -13.39 28.70
CA GLY A 429 -2.36 -12.50 29.83
C GLY A 429 -1.96 -11.10 29.39
N GLN A 430 -1.08 -10.46 30.15
CA GLN A 430 -0.45 -9.18 29.79
C GLN A 430 0.59 -9.44 28.69
N GLN A 431 0.53 -8.67 27.61
CA GLN A 431 1.41 -8.86 26.46
C GLN A 431 2.13 -7.55 26.16
N LEU A 432 3.44 -7.65 25.99
CA LEU A 432 4.28 -6.58 25.46
C LEU A 432 4.99 -7.10 24.22
N LEU A 433 4.62 -6.56 23.05
CA LEU A 433 5.10 -7.02 21.76
C LEU A 433 5.94 -5.88 21.15
N LEU A 434 7.21 -6.16 20.89
CA LEU A 434 8.19 -5.21 20.39
C LEU A 434 8.76 -5.68 19.07
N ASP A 435 8.64 -4.87 18.04
CA ASP A 435 9.21 -5.10 16.72
C ASP A 435 10.40 -4.15 16.50
N TRP A 436 11.58 -4.69 16.19
CA TRP A 436 12.84 -3.98 16.06
C TRP A 436 13.38 -4.03 14.62
N ASP A 437 14.05 -2.98 14.16
CA ASP A 437 14.86 -3.05 12.94
C ASP A 437 16.22 -3.69 13.26
N LEU A 438 16.43 -4.92 12.74
CA LEU A 438 17.63 -5.68 13.05
C LEU A 438 18.86 -5.15 12.30
N HIS A 439 18.72 -4.56 11.10
CA HIS A 439 19.84 -3.91 10.43
C HIS A 439 20.43 -2.79 11.31
N GLN A 440 19.56 -2.01 11.92
CA GLN A 440 19.96 -0.90 12.76
C GLN A 440 20.52 -1.40 14.11
N LEU A 441 19.92 -2.41 14.75
CA LEU A 441 20.43 -3.01 15.97
C LEU A 441 21.83 -3.56 15.80
N LEU A 442 22.15 -4.14 14.65
CA LEU A 442 23.48 -4.68 14.33
C LEU A 442 24.45 -3.61 13.81
N GLY A 443 24.03 -2.35 13.70
CA GLY A 443 24.85 -1.27 13.17
C GLY A 443 25.27 -1.47 11.70
N MET A 444 24.45 -2.14 10.91
CA MET A 444 24.74 -2.42 9.50
C MET A 444 24.56 -1.15 8.65
N GLN A 445 25.61 -0.36 8.51
CA GLN A 445 25.61 0.87 7.69
C GLN A 445 25.40 0.55 6.20
N ASN A 446 25.86 -0.62 5.74
CA ASN A 446 25.81 -1.06 4.36
C ASN A 446 24.65 -2.04 4.11
N LYS A 447 23.43 -1.62 4.42
CA LYS A 447 22.23 -2.39 4.13
C LYS A 447 22.05 -2.56 2.60
N ILE A 448 21.77 -3.78 2.16
CA ILE A 448 21.47 -4.06 0.74
C ILE A 448 20.17 -3.33 0.39
N PRO A 449 20.15 -2.45 -0.64
CA PRO A 449 18.91 -1.79 -1.05
C PRO A 449 17.83 -2.82 -1.41
N GLY A 450 16.58 -2.55 -0.98
CA GLY A 450 15.46 -3.47 -1.20
C GLY A 450 15.33 -4.58 -0.14
N THR A 451 16.11 -4.54 0.96
CA THR A 451 15.96 -5.48 2.07
C THR A 451 15.38 -4.82 3.32
N LYS A 452 14.56 -5.57 4.05
CA LYS A 452 14.05 -5.24 5.38
C LYS A 452 14.27 -6.43 6.30
N TRP A 453 14.83 -6.20 7.49
CA TRP A 453 15.09 -7.25 8.46
C TRP A 453 14.61 -6.83 9.84
N GLY A 454 13.56 -7.50 10.33
CA GLY A 454 12.95 -7.28 11.62
C GLY A 454 13.34 -8.33 12.65
N LEU A 455 13.26 -7.95 13.93
CA LEU A 455 13.34 -8.83 15.09
C LEU A 455 12.13 -8.56 15.96
N SER A 456 11.40 -9.59 16.34
CA SER A 456 10.30 -9.52 17.29
C SER A 456 10.74 -10.06 18.65
N THR A 457 10.43 -9.33 19.72
CA THR A 457 10.62 -9.80 21.10
C THR A 457 9.32 -9.59 21.84
N ASP A 458 8.67 -10.69 22.19
CA ASP A 458 7.32 -10.73 22.72
C ASP A 458 7.33 -11.29 24.13
N PHE A 459 6.77 -10.55 25.06
CA PHE A 459 6.53 -11.03 26.42
C PHE A 459 5.05 -11.32 26.60
N LEU A 460 4.71 -12.55 26.94
CA LEU A 460 3.36 -13.06 27.17
C LEU A 460 3.29 -13.59 28.59
N SER A 461 2.63 -12.89 29.52
CA SER A 461 2.71 -13.21 30.95
C SER A 461 2.16 -14.59 31.34
N GLN A 462 1.35 -15.24 30.50
CA GLN A 462 0.80 -16.58 30.71
C GLN A 462 1.40 -17.64 29.79
N ARG A 463 2.37 -17.26 28.94
CA ARG A 463 2.93 -18.13 27.91
C ARG A 463 4.45 -18.17 27.90
N GLY A 464 5.12 -17.08 28.33
CA GLY A 464 6.57 -16.96 28.29
C GLY A 464 7.08 -15.91 27.31
N ILE A 465 8.28 -16.11 26.79
CA ILE A 465 8.98 -15.19 25.90
C ILE A 465 9.01 -15.73 24.49
N GLY A 466 8.48 -14.94 23.55
CA GLY A 466 8.56 -15.20 22.12
C GLY A 466 9.69 -14.38 21.47
N ILE A 467 10.40 -14.99 20.52
CA ILE A 467 11.41 -14.33 19.70
C ILE A 467 11.12 -14.67 18.25
N GLY A 468 11.11 -13.66 17.39
CA GLY A 468 10.89 -13.84 15.96
C GLY A 468 11.83 -13.00 15.13
N THR A 469 11.97 -13.37 13.84
CA THR A 469 12.67 -12.57 12.84
C THR A 469 11.93 -12.63 11.53
N ASP A 470 11.79 -11.48 10.86
CA ASP A 470 11.26 -11.34 9.52
C ASP A 470 12.31 -10.69 8.61
N TYR A 471 12.59 -11.34 7.50
CA TYR A 471 13.49 -10.82 6.47
C TYR A 471 12.76 -10.78 5.14
N GLN A 472 12.63 -9.60 4.57
CA GLN A 472 11.99 -9.36 3.27
C GLN A 472 13.02 -8.78 2.32
N TYR A 473 12.96 -9.22 1.06
CA TYR A 473 13.87 -8.70 0.03
C TYR A 473 13.18 -8.58 -1.32
N SER A 474 13.59 -7.55 -2.06
CA SER A 474 13.26 -7.30 -3.46
C SER A 474 14.53 -6.81 -4.15
N LEU A 475 15.17 -7.70 -4.90
CA LEU A 475 16.52 -7.51 -5.43
C LEU A 475 16.52 -7.63 -6.97
N PRO A 476 17.43 -6.95 -7.67
CA PRO A 476 17.59 -7.11 -9.11
C PRO A 476 18.30 -8.42 -9.50
N SER A 477 18.98 -9.06 -8.55
CA SER A 477 19.68 -10.34 -8.73
C SER A 477 19.78 -11.07 -7.41
N PHE A 478 19.93 -12.41 -7.45
CA PHE A 478 20.11 -13.23 -6.26
C PHE A 478 21.21 -14.25 -6.49
N LEU A 479 22.18 -14.34 -5.56
CA LEU A 479 23.35 -15.21 -5.62
C LEU A 479 24.13 -15.11 -6.95
N GLY A 480 24.20 -13.91 -7.51
CA GLY A 480 24.92 -13.67 -8.79
C GLY A 480 24.13 -14.04 -10.04
N VAL A 481 22.90 -14.54 -9.91
CA VAL A 481 22.02 -14.81 -11.05
C VAL A 481 21.16 -13.57 -11.30
N PRO A 482 21.26 -12.92 -12.48
CA PRO A 482 20.48 -11.74 -12.79
C PRO A 482 19.01 -12.04 -12.98
N GLY A 483 18.15 -11.10 -12.57
CA GLY A 483 16.70 -11.15 -12.72
C GLY A 483 15.97 -10.68 -11.46
N PRO A 484 14.84 -10.00 -11.61
CA PRO A 484 14.05 -9.53 -10.48
C PRO A 484 13.70 -10.65 -9.52
N THR A 485 14.03 -10.44 -8.28
CA THR A 485 13.85 -11.44 -7.21
C THR A 485 13.11 -10.81 -6.04
N ASN A 486 12.15 -11.51 -5.49
CA ASN A 486 11.47 -11.13 -4.26
C ASN A 486 11.27 -12.35 -3.37
N GLY A 487 11.21 -12.10 -2.08
CA GLY A 487 10.94 -13.15 -1.12
C GLY A 487 10.90 -12.65 0.31
N PHE A 488 10.55 -13.57 1.21
CA PHE A 488 10.58 -13.32 2.65
C PHE A 488 10.94 -14.60 3.41
N ILE A 489 11.41 -14.41 4.62
CA ILE A 489 11.54 -15.42 5.67
C ILE A 489 10.90 -14.81 6.91
N ASP A 490 9.94 -15.52 7.53
CA ASP A 490 9.25 -15.15 8.76
C ASP A 490 9.30 -16.32 9.74
N SER A 491 9.97 -16.12 10.84
CA SER A 491 10.14 -17.13 11.87
C SER A 491 9.79 -16.56 13.25
N TRP A 492 9.01 -17.28 14.02
CA TRP A 492 8.69 -16.90 15.38
C TRP A 492 8.67 -18.14 16.28
N THR A 493 9.26 -18.04 17.46
CA THR A 493 9.42 -19.13 18.39
C THR A 493 9.15 -18.67 19.82
N LEU A 494 8.31 -19.39 20.52
CA LEU A 494 8.15 -19.29 21.96
C LEU A 494 9.19 -20.23 22.61
N LEU A 495 10.06 -19.67 23.44
CA LEU A 495 11.21 -20.39 23.97
C LEU A 495 10.81 -21.47 24.98
N HIS A 496 9.77 -21.23 25.76
CA HIS A 496 9.23 -22.15 26.73
C HIS A 496 7.74 -21.88 26.92
N GLU A 497 6.88 -22.87 26.68
CA GLU A 497 5.44 -22.74 26.85
C GLU A 497 5.06 -23.00 28.29
N GLU A 498 4.49 -22.00 28.96
CA GLU A 498 4.05 -22.06 30.36
C GLU A 498 2.54 -22.28 30.51
N GLY A 499 1.77 -22.17 29.42
CA GLY A 499 0.31 -22.22 29.45
C GLY A 499 -0.31 -23.47 28.83
N THR A 500 -1.63 -23.50 28.80
CA THR A 500 -2.43 -24.47 28.07
C THR A 500 -3.11 -23.85 26.87
N ASP A 501 -3.38 -24.61 25.80
CA ASP A 501 -4.04 -24.11 24.61
C ASP A 501 -5.53 -23.86 24.88
N ASN A 502 -6.02 -22.74 24.37
CA ASN A 502 -7.42 -22.37 24.39
C ASN A 502 -7.91 -22.21 22.94
N LEU A 503 -8.47 -23.26 22.43
CA LEU A 503 -8.80 -23.44 21.02
C LEU A 503 -10.33 -23.36 20.79
N GLY A 504 -10.75 -23.30 19.56
CA GLY A 504 -12.15 -23.34 19.18
C GLY A 504 -12.85 -24.68 19.52
N PHE A 505 -14.18 -24.77 19.33
CA PHE A 505 -15.00 -25.95 19.60
C PHE A 505 -14.89 -26.48 21.04
N ASP A 506 -14.90 -25.55 22.04
CA ASP A 506 -14.79 -25.84 23.46
C ASP A 506 -13.54 -26.66 23.90
N ARG A 507 -12.51 -26.70 23.08
CA ARG A 507 -11.22 -27.30 23.42
C ARG A 507 -10.40 -26.33 24.27
N ARG A 508 -10.61 -26.38 25.57
CA ARG A 508 -9.96 -25.51 26.55
C ARG A 508 -9.03 -26.30 27.43
N ASP A 509 -8.01 -25.65 27.95
CA ASP A 509 -6.99 -26.22 28.82
C ASP A 509 -6.29 -27.46 28.20
N VAL A 510 -6.10 -27.39 26.86
CA VAL A 510 -5.44 -28.48 26.12
C VAL A 510 -3.94 -28.40 26.36
N PRO A 511 -3.26 -29.47 26.79
CA PRO A 511 -1.81 -29.46 26.94
C PRO A 511 -1.11 -29.15 25.62
N PRO A 512 -0.10 -28.27 25.62
CA PRO A 512 0.63 -27.94 24.40
C PRO A 512 1.37 -29.17 23.84
N GLY A 513 1.49 -29.21 22.52
CA GLY A 513 2.14 -30.34 21.83
C GLY A 513 3.67 -30.43 22.03
N ALA A 514 4.28 -29.27 22.37
CA ALA A 514 5.73 -29.16 22.61
C ALA A 514 6.00 -28.01 23.60
N GLU A 515 7.13 -28.02 24.30
CA GLU A 515 7.58 -26.92 25.16
C GLU A 515 8.17 -25.79 24.34
N LEU A 516 8.97 -26.09 23.32
CA LEU A 516 9.48 -25.15 22.33
C LEU A 516 8.50 -25.09 21.17
N ARG A 517 7.82 -23.96 21.00
CA ARG A 517 6.78 -23.82 19.98
C ARG A 517 7.12 -22.71 18.99
N GLY A 518 6.84 -22.95 17.72
CA GLY A 518 7.14 -21.95 16.73
C GLY A 518 6.75 -22.34 15.32
N ARG A 519 6.98 -21.38 14.43
CA ARG A 519 6.88 -21.57 12.99
C ARG A 519 8.03 -20.91 12.27
N SER A 520 8.30 -21.38 11.07
CA SER A 520 9.20 -20.72 10.12
C SER A 520 8.61 -20.83 8.72
N LEU A 521 8.40 -19.69 8.09
CA LEU A 521 7.85 -19.56 6.75
C LEU A 521 8.86 -18.88 5.85
N GLY A 522 8.92 -19.28 4.59
CA GLY A 522 9.73 -18.62 3.59
C GLY A 522 9.12 -18.73 2.21
N ASN A 523 9.29 -17.69 1.41
CA ASN A 523 8.91 -17.67 0.02
C ASN A 523 10.01 -16.98 -0.78
N HIS A 524 10.35 -17.54 -1.93
CA HIS A 524 11.34 -17.01 -2.87
C HIS A 524 10.80 -17.11 -4.28
N ARG A 525 10.81 -16.01 -5.01
CA ARG A 525 10.47 -15.97 -6.44
C ARG A 525 11.52 -15.19 -7.20
N GLN A 526 12.07 -15.80 -8.22
CA GLN A 526 13.08 -15.19 -9.07
C GLN A 526 12.75 -15.40 -10.55
N GLN A 527 12.80 -14.31 -11.31
CA GLN A 527 12.81 -14.38 -12.77
C GLN A 527 14.22 -14.69 -13.25
N LEU A 528 14.36 -15.74 -14.03
CA LEU A 528 15.64 -16.17 -14.59
C LEU A 528 15.74 -15.74 -16.06
N PRO A 529 16.95 -15.73 -16.64
CA PRO A 529 17.14 -15.53 -18.08
C PRO A 529 16.32 -16.50 -18.93
N TYR A 530 15.99 -16.10 -20.15
CA TYR A 530 15.21 -16.88 -21.12
C TYR A 530 13.75 -17.20 -20.72
N GLY A 531 13.16 -16.41 -19.81
CA GLY A 531 11.78 -16.54 -19.41
C GLY A 531 11.47 -17.67 -18.42
N TRP A 532 12.49 -18.21 -17.75
CA TRP A 532 12.31 -19.12 -16.65
C TRP A 532 11.98 -18.37 -15.36
N GLN A 533 11.25 -19.01 -14.47
CA GLN A 533 10.96 -18.54 -13.13
C GLN A 533 11.21 -19.68 -12.13
N VAL A 534 11.92 -19.37 -11.06
CA VAL A 534 12.01 -20.23 -9.87
C VAL A 534 11.11 -19.69 -8.79
N THR A 535 10.34 -20.57 -8.17
CA THR A 535 9.58 -20.31 -6.94
C THR A 535 9.96 -21.36 -5.90
N GLY A 536 10.39 -20.90 -4.73
CA GLY A 536 10.69 -21.76 -3.58
C GLY A 536 9.78 -21.39 -2.42
N GLU A 537 9.37 -22.38 -1.67
CA GLU A 537 8.50 -22.23 -0.52
C GLU A 537 9.01 -23.12 0.62
N PHE A 538 9.02 -22.60 1.82
CA PHE A 538 9.40 -23.31 3.03
C PHE A 538 8.36 -23.07 4.11
N GLY A 539 7.87 -24.12 4.74
CA GLY A 539 6.90 -24.02 5.81
C GLY A 539 7.14 -25.09 6.88
N TRP A 540 7.37 -24.65 8.11
CA TRP A 540 7.53 -25.50 9.27
C TRP A 540 6.71 -24.98 10.46
N ILE A 541 6.06 -25.87 11.18
CA ILE A 541 5.36 -25.60 12.44
C ILE A 541 5.76 -26.64 13.49
N SER A 542 5.75 -26.25 14.75
CA SER A 542 6.22 -27.08 15.86
C SER A 542 5.27 -28.19 16.25
N ASP A 543 3.97 -27.95 16.21
CA ASP A 543 2.95 -28.85 16.68
C ASP A 543 1.59 -28.60 16.02
N PHE A 544 0.66 -29.50 16.26
CA PHE A 544 -0.65 -29.58 15.65
C PHE A 544 -1.56 -28.37 15.93
N ASN A 545 -1.44 -27.76 17.10
CA ASN A 545 -2.30 -26.68 17.56
C ASN A 545 -1.65 -25.30 17.50
N PHE A 546 -0.38 -25.22 17.07
CA PHE A 546 0.39 -23.99 17.11
C PHE A 546 -0.27 -22.83 16.34
N LEU A 547 -0.68 -23.09 15.07
CA LEU A 547 -1.28 -22.04 14.25
C LEU A 547 -2.63 -21.58 14.82
N GLU A 548 -3.50 -22.51 15.21
CA GLU A 548 -4.79 -22.16 15.79
C GLU A 548 -4.63 -21.35 17.08
N GLN A 549 -3.62 -21.68 17.91
CA GLN A 549 -3.39 -20.97 19.16
C GLN A 549 -2.84 -19.57 18.97
N TYR A 550 -1.80 -19.41 18.15
CA TYR A 550 -1.02 -18.16 18.04
C TYR A 550 -1.33 -17.35 16.78
N TYR A 551 -1.78 -17.99 15.71
CA TYR A 551 -2.00 -17.42 14.38
C TYR A 551 -3.37 -17.81 13.80
N GLU A 552 -4.42 -17.83 14.64
CA GLU A 552 -5.77 -18.28 14.30
C GLU A 552 -6.29 -17.73 12.97
N LYS A 553 -6.11 -16.43 12.71
CA LYS A 553 -6.53 -15.84 11.46
C LYS A 553 -5.82 -16.44 10.24
N GLU A 554 -4.52 -16.74 10.36
CA GLU A 554 -3.77 -17.39 9.29
C GLU A 554 -4.21 -18.84 9.12
N TRP A 555 -4.45 -19.52 10.22
CA TRP A 555 -4.98 -20.88 10.24
C TRP A 555 -6.36 -20.98 9.59
N ASP A 556 -7.22 -19.96 9.77
CA ASP A 556 -8.56 -19.92 9.17
C ASP A 556 -8.57 -19.53 7.68
N THR A 557 -7.58 -18.77 7.20
CA THR A 557 -7.65 -18.08 5.89
C THR A 557 -6.50 -18.39 4.94
N LEU A 558 -5.41 -18.97 5.37
CA LEU A 558 -4.25 -19.29 4.56
C LEU A 558 -4.10 -20.80 4.35
N LYS A 559 -3.36 -21.13 3.30
CA LYS A 559 -3.06 -22.52 2.96
C LYS A 559 -2.18 -23.20 4.01
N ASP A 560 -2.15 -24.52 3.98
CA ASP A 560 -1.27 -25.37 4.77
C ASP A 560 0.22 -25.01 4.57
N GLN A 561 1.04 -25.19 5.61
CA GLN A 561 2.47 -24.85 5.62
C GLN A 561 3.28 -25.94 4.90
N THR A 562 3.42 -25.80 3.58
CA THR A 562 4.13 -26.74 2.70
C THR A 562 5.55 -26.29 2.40
N THR A 563 6.37 -27.22 1.87
CA THR A 563 7.76 -26.97 1.47
C THR A 563 7.99 -27.55 0.10
N GLY A 564 8.51 -26.74 -0.84
CA GLY A 564 8.77 -27.18 -2.19
C GLY A 564 9.50 -26.17 -3.05
N ILE A 565 9.86 -26.59 -4.24
CA ILE A 565 10.49 -25.76 -5.28
C ILE A 565 9.84 -26.03 -6.62
N GLU A 566 9.60 -25.00 -7.37
CA GLU A 566 9.07 -25.05 -8.76
C GLU A 566 9.98 -24.27 -9.69
N LEU A 567 10.30 -24.88 -10.84
CA LEU A 567 10.93 -24.23 -12.00
C LEU A 567 9.91 -24.19 -13.12
N LYS A 568 9.50 -22.98 -13.53
CA LYS A 568 8.46 -22.74 -14.51
C LYS A 568 8.97 -21.96 -15.71
N LYS A 569 8.48 -22.30 -16.89
CA LYS A 569 8.66 -21.53 -18.11
C LYS A 569 7.35 -21.33 -18.82
N LEU A 570 7.02 -20.06 -19.07
CA LEU A 570 5.90 -19.67 -19.92
C LEU A 570 6.42 -19.26 -21.30
N HIS A 571 5.81 -19.77 -22.35
CA HIS A 571 6.15 -19.40 -23.72
C HIS A 571 4.87 -19.42 -24.55
N GLU A 572 4.40 -18.24 -24.94
CA GLU A 572 3.14 -18.05 -25.65
C GLU A 572 1.97 -18.78 -24.96
N ASN A 573 1.38 -19.78 -25.59
CA ASN A 573 0.29 -20.59 -25.06
C ASN A 573 0.74 -21.89 -24.37
N MET A 574 2.02 -22.02 -24.06
CA MET A 574 2.61 -23.20 -23.44
C MET A 574 3.21 -22.88 -22.08
N SER A 575 3.14 -23.83 -21.17
CA SER A 575 3.84 -23.81 -19.89
C SER A 575 4.54 -25.15 -19.65
N PHE A 576 5.77 -25.06 -19.18
CA PHE A 576 6.51 -26.20 -18.67
C PHE A 576 6.84 -25.95 -17.20
N ASN A 577 6.50 -26.90 -16.33
CA ASN A 577 6.79 -26.82 -14.90
C ASN A 577 7.55 -28.07 -14.45
N LEU A 578 8.52 -27.88 -13.58
CA LEU A 578 9.20 -28.95 -12.85
C LEU A 578 9.14 -28.61 -11.35
N ALA A 579 8.50 -29.44 -10.56
CA ALA A 579 8.31 -29.21 -9.14
C ALA A 579 8.80 -30.39 -8.30
N ALA A 580 9.22 -30.08 -7.07
CA ALA A 580 9.53 -31.08 -6.07
C ALA A 580 9.06 -30.58 -4.70
N ASP A 581 8.28 -31.41 -3.99
CA ASP A 581 7.70 -31.08 -2.70
C ASP A 581 8.22 -32.07 -1.63
N ALA A 582 8.50 -31.57 -0.45
CA ALA A 582 8.93 -32.36 0.70
C ALA A 582 8.02 -32.09 1.90
N ARG A 583 7.60 -33.16 2.61
CA ARG A 583 6.80 -33.01 3.81
C ARG A 583 7.68 -32.80 5.04
N LEU A 584 7.59 -31.61 5.63
CA LEU A 584 8.25 -31.29 6.89
C LEU A 584 7.29 -31.38 8.09
N ASN A 585 6.01 -31.15 7.88
CA ASN A 585 4.99 -31.12 8.92
C ASN A 585 4.14 -32.41 8.90
N PRO A 586 4.18 -33.23 9.94
CA PRO A 586 3.36 -34.45 10.00
C PRO A 586 1.90 -34.19 10.39
N TYR A 587 1.49 -32.92 10.58
CA TYR A 587 0.23 -32.53 11.19
C TYR A 587 -0.95 -32.47 10.20
N PHE A 588 -0.67 -32.45 8.91
CA PHE A 588 -1.68 -32.47 7.85
C PHE A 588 -1.29 -33.47 6.76
N MET A 589 -2.24 -33.85 5.92
CA MET A 589 -2.00 -34.72 4.78
C MET A 589 -1.23 -33.96 3.71
N GLN A 590 -0.20 -34.58 3.15
CA GLN A 590 0.55 -34.00 2.05
C GLN A 590 1.05 -35.07 1.08
N THR A 591 0.99 -34.76 -0.22
CA THR A 591 1.67 -35.53 -1.26
C THR A 591 3.06 -34.94 -1.48
N GLN A 592 4.09 -35.77 -1.31
CA GLN A 592 5.44 -35.44 -1.73
C GLN A 592 5.57 -35.79 -3.21
N ARG A 593 5.96 -34.82 -4.04
CA ARG A 593 6.26 -34.99 -5.47
C ARG A 593 7.76 -34.98 -5.67
N LEU A 594 8.34 -36.12 -6.19
CA LEU A 594 9.78 -36.34 -6.15
C LEU A 594 10.34 -36.89 -7.48
N PRO A 595 10.47 -36.08 -8.57
CA PRO A 595 9.83 -34.82 -8.88
C PRO A 595 8.50 -34.99 -9.64
N ARG A 596 7.83 -33.89 -9.97
CA ARG A 596 6.72 -33.80 -10.92
C ARG A 596 7.09 -32.87 -12.06
N ALA A 597 6.87 -33.32 -13.28
CA ALA A 597 7.00 -32.51 -14.50
C ALA A 597 5.64 -32.35 -15.17
N ASP A 598 5.21 -31.13 -15.45
CA ASP A 598 3.97 -30.80 -16.13
C ASP A 598 4.25 -30.03 -17.42
N PHE A 599 3.48 -30.33 -18.46
CA PHE A 599 3.43 -29.60 -19.70
C PHE A 599 1.97 -29.21 -20.02
N PHE A 600 1.76 -27.94 -20.25
CA PHE A 600 0.47 -27.38 -20.65
C PHE A 600 0.61 -26.69 -22.00
N MET A 601 -0.41 -26.83 -22.84
CA MET A 601 -0.59 -26.04 -24.05
C MET A 601 -2.09 -25.78 -24.23
N PHE A 602 -2.50 -24.51 -24.33
CA PHE A 602 -3.91 -24.15 -24.41
C PHE A 602 -4.23 -23.39 -25.69
N GLY A 603 -5.38 -23.75 -26.29
CA GLY A 603 -5.95 -23.02 -27.42
C GLY A 603 -5.04 -23.00 -28.66
N GLN A 604 -4.27 -24.09 -28.91
CA GLN A 604 -3.46 -24.19 -30.12
C GLN A 604 -4.35 -24.35 -31.36
N PRO A 605 -4.33 -23.40 -32.31
CA PRO A 605 -5.08 -23.54 -33.53
C PRO A 605 -4.60 -24.76 -34.34
N ILE A 606 -5.54 -25.56 -34.78
CA ILE A 606 -5.33 -26.72 -35.67
C ILE A 606 -6.34 -26.71 -36.82
N ALA A 607 -6.17 -27.55 -37.81
CA ALA A 607 -7.09 -27.73 -38.96
C ALA A 607 -7.43 -26.40 -39.66
N TRP A 608 -6.39 -25.56 -39.95
CA TRP A 608 -6.52 -24.25 -40.62
C TRP A 608 -7.40 -23.28 -39.81
N ASP A 609 -7.14 -23.19 -38.52
CA ASP A 609 -7.81 -22.32 -37.54
C ASP A 609 -9.31 -22.64 -37.32
N ARG A 610 -9.76 -23.85 -37.73
CA ARG A 610 -11.13 -24.27 -37.51
C ARG A 610 -11.36 -24.98 -36.18
N ALA A 611 -10.33 -25.50 -35.58
CA ALA A 611 -10.39 -26.16 -34.30
C ALA A 611 -9.23 -25.69 -33.41
N THR A 612 -9.40 -25.85 -32.10
CA THR A 612 -8.35 -25.59 -31.12
C THR A 612 -8.03 -26.88 -30.37
N PHE A 613 -6.75 -27.05 -30.06
CA PHE A 613 -6.25 -28.16 -29.29
C PHE A 613 -5.69 -27.67 -27.97
N SER A 614 -6.04 -28.34 -26.88
CA SER A 614 -5.50 -28.06 -25.56
C SER A 614 -5.02 -29.36 -24.92
N THR A 615 -3.92 -29.31 -24.20
CA THR A 615 -3.37 -30.48 -23.51
C THR A 615 -2.74 -30.13 -22.17
N HIS A 616 -2.89 -31.05 -21.21
CA HIS A 616 -2.11 -31.13 -19.99
C HIS A 616 -1.53 -32.53 -19.88
N THR A 617 -0.24 -32.63 -19.75
CA THR A 617 0.49 -33.90 -19.58
C THR A 617 1.43 -33.77 -18.41
N PHE A 618 1.43 -34.73 -17.51
CA PHE A 618 2.37 -34.77 -16.42
C PHE A 618 2.92 -36.19 -16.15
N ALA A 619 4.06 -36.21 -15.49
CA ALA A 619 4.61 -37.41 -14.90
C ALA A 619 5.28 -37.05 -13.57
N SER A 620 5.06 -37.88 -12.56
CA SER A 620 5.58 -37.66 -11.20
C SER A 620 5.83 -38.99 -10.48
N TYR A 621 6.73 -38.98 -9.52
CA TYR A 621 6.78 -40.00 -8.47
C TYR A 621 6.23 -39.37 -7.19
N ASP A 622 5.10 -39.88 -6.74
CA ASP A 622 4.33 -39.30 -5.67
C ASP A 622 4.26 -40.23 -4.46
N GLN A 623 4.34 -39.63 -3.26
CA GLN A 623 4.12 -40.29 -1.99
C GLN A 623 3.02 -39.52 -1.23
N LEU A 624 1.84 -40.10 -1.12
CA LEU A 624 0.77 -39.58 -0.29
C LEU A 624 0.98 -39.99 1.16
N LEU A 625 1.17 -39.03 2.02
CA LEU A 625 1.42 -39.18 3.44
C LEU A 625 0.24 -38.63 4.26
N PRO A 626 -0.60 -39.47 4.84
CA PRO A 626 -1.70 -39.03 5.72
C PRO A 626 -1.20 -38.27 6.93
N ALA A 627 -2.05 -37.40 7.49
CA ALA A 627 -1.73 -36.68 8.72
C ALA A 627 -1.47 -37.63 9.89
N GLY A 628 -0.49 -37.29 10.70
CA GLY A 628 -0.19 -38.05 11.94
C GLY A 628 -1.32 -37.91 12.97
N THR A 629 -1.55 -38.93 13.75
CA THR A 629 -2.52 -38.89 14.85
C THR A 629 -2.06 -37.92 15.93
N PRO A 630 -2.90 -36.96 16.38
CA PRO A 630 -2.55 -36.07 17.48
C PRO A 630 -2.21 -36.83 18.78
N ASN A 631 -1.26 -36.31 19.54
CA ASN A 631 -0.89 -36.90 20.83
C ASN A 631 -1.88 -36.63 21.96
N ASN A 632 -2.68 -35.58 21.80
CA ASN A 632 -3.64 -35.14 22.80
C ASN A 632 -4.97 -35.93 22.72
N PRO A 633 -5.49 -36.50 23.82
CA PRO A 633 -6.74 -37.25 23.81
C PRO A 633 -7.96 -36.49 23.30
N VAL A 634 -8.03 -35.18 23.55
CA VAL A 634 -9.13 -34.32 23.07
C VAL A 634 -9.12 -34.22 21.56
N ASP A 635 -7.95 -33.99 20.96
CA ASP A 635 -7.78 -33.91 19.50
C ASP A 635 -7.89 -35.33 18.86
N GLN A 636 -7.41 -36.38 19.51
CA GLN A 636 -7.60 -37.76 19.04
C GLN A 636 -9.08 -38.10 18.89
N ALA A 637 -9.92 -37.64 19.84
CA ALA A 637 -11.37 -37.92 19.82
C ALA A 637 -12.05 -37.31 18.59
N ASN A 638 -11.48 -36.29 18.02
CA ASN A 638 -11.99 -35.57 16.83
C ASN A 638 -11.19 -35.86 15.56
N PHE A 639 -10.26 -36.80 15.61
CA PHE A 639 -9.41 -37.15 14.49
C PHE A 639 -9.87 -38.45 13.80
N SER A 640 -10.34 -38.31 12.55
CA SER A 640 -10.71 -39.46 11.73
C SER A 640 -10.23 -39.24 10.28
N PRO A 641 -9.42 -40.12 9.69
CA PRO A 641 -9.02 -40.04 8.29
C PRO A 641 -10.24 -40.26 7.38
N LEU A 642 -10.24 -39.61 6.22
CA LEU A 642 -11.24 -39.85 5.19
C LEU A 642 -10.87 -41.11 4.37
N ALA A 643 -11.85 -41.70 3.68
CA ALA A 643 -11.68 -42.96 2.95
C ALA A 643 -10.52 -42.94 1.91
N ALA A 644 -10.30 -41.84 1.25
CA ALA A 644 -9.24 -41.67 0.25
C ALA A 644 -7.90 -41.18 0.80
N GLU A 645 -7.79 -40.97 2.14
CA GLU A 645 -6.58 -40.53 2.82
C GLU A 645 -5.76 -41.71 3.28
N VAL A 646 -5.30 -42.53 2.36
CA VAL A 646 -4.47 -43.70 2.63
C VAL A 646 -3.02 -43.42 2.28
N LYS A 647 -2.08 -44.11 2.94
CA LYS A 647 -0.69 -44.04 2.51
C LYS A 647 -0.56 -44.76 1.17
N ALA A 648 -0.08 -44.08 0.16
CA ALA A 648 0.14 -44.59 -1.17
C ALA A 648 1.38 -43.99 -1.79
N GLU A 649 2.11 -44.75 -2.61
CA GLU A 649 3.31 -44.28 -3.29
C GLU A 649 3.49 -44.95 -4.64
N GLY A 650 4.01 -44.24 -5.60
CA GLY A 650 4.31 -44.78 -6.92
C GLY A 650 4.42 -43.73 -8.02
N LEU A 651 4.69 -44.21 -9.20
CA LEU A 651 4.70 -43.40 -10.42
C LEU A 651 3.27 -43.00 -10.76
N ARG A 652 3.06 -41.71 -11.01
CA ARG A 652 1.82 -41.15 -11.60
C ARG A 652 2.14 -40.50 -12.93
N ALA A 653 1.30 -40.76 -13.92
CA ALA A 653 1.41 -40.06 -15.21
C ALA A 653 0.00 -39.92 -15.81
N ALA A 654 -0.28 -38.77 -16.38
CA ALA A 654 -1.51 -38.56 -17.13
C ALA A 654 -1.29 -37.64 -18.30
N THR A 655 -2.06 -37.87 -19.35
CA THR A 655 -2.20 -36.91 -20.46
C THR A 655 -3.69 -36.69 -20.72
N ARG A 656 -4.13 -35.44 -20.63
CA ARG A 656 -5.48 -35.01 -20.87
C ARG A 656 -5.48 -34.05 -22.07
N ASN A 657 -6.31 -34.34 -23.05
CA ASN A 657 -6.31 -33.67 -24.34
C ASN A 657 -7.73 -33.28 -24.72
N GLU A 658 -7.95 -32.07 -25.19
CA GLU A 658 -9.23 -31.54 -25.63
C GLU A 658 -9.14 -30.94 -27.04
N ILE A 659 -10.11 -31.22 -27.84
CA ILE A 659 -10.28 -30.60 -29.16
C ILE A 659 -11.63 -29.90 -29.17
N ASP A 660 -11.60 -28.60 -29.42
CA ASP A 660 -12.77 -27.75 -29.55
C ASP A 660 -13.00 -27.36 -31.01
N LEU A 661 -14.25 -27.34 -31.45
CA LEU A 661 -14.65 -26.90 -32.78
C LEU A 661 -15.58 -25.67 -32.67
N PRO A 662 -15.05 -24.42 -32.57
CA PRO A 662 -15.89 -23.23 -32.45
C PRO A 662 -16.66 -22.96 -33.77
N ILE A 663 -17.97 -22.85 -33.65
CA ILE A 663 -18.89 -22.61 -34.76
C ILE A 663 -19.71 -21.37 -34.43
N ASP A 664 -19.70 -20.38 -35.31
CA ASP A 664 -20.55 -19.19 -35.20
C ASP A 664 -21.87 -19.42 -35.93
N ALA A 665 -22.96 -19.63 -35.19
CA ALA A 665 -24.30 -19.80 -35.70
C ALA A 665 -25.15 -18.52 -35.52
N GLY A 666 -24.79 -17.46 -36.24
CA GLY A 666 -25.38 -16.14 -36.07
C GLY A 666 -25.06 -15.52 -34.71
N PRO A 667 -26.04 -15.23 -33.85
CA PRO A 667 -25.77 -14.69 -32.52
C PRO A 667 -25.29 -15.75 -31.50
N VAL A 668 -25.42 -17.03 -31.82
CA VAL A 668 -25.05 -18.14 -30.94
C VAL A 668 -23.68 -18.65 -31.32
N LYS A 669 -22.77 -18.72 -30.35
CA LYS A 669 -21.51 -19.44 -30.48
C LYS A 669 -21.71 -20.85 -29.95
N VAL A 670 -21.43 -21.86 -30.76
CA VAL A 670 -21.56 -23.27 -30.41
C VAL A 670 -20.18 -23.93 -30.53
N VAL A 671 -19.77 -24.64 -29.51
CA VAL A 671 -18.44 -25.28 -29.46
C VAL A 671 -18.63 -26.75 -29.07
N PRO A 672 -18.84 -27.66 -30.04
CA PRO A 672 -18.67 -29.08 -29.77
C PRO A 672 -17.23 -29.36 -29.37
N TYR A 673 -17.05 -30.26 -28.41
CA TYR A 673 -15.72 -30.64 -27.92
C TYR A 673 -15.65 -32.12 -27.61
N VAL A 674 -14.43 -32.62 -27.64
CA VAL A 674 -14.10 -33.96 -27.19
C VAL A 674 -12.85 -33.86 -26.32
N LEU A 675 -12.90 -34.44 -25.12
CA LEU A 675 -11.80 -34.53 -24.18
C LEU A 675 -11.47 -36.00 -23.93
N GLY A 676 -10.22 -36.36 -23.94
CA GLY A 676 -9.74 -37.70 -23.62
C GLY A 676 -8.58 -37.67 -22.65
N GLU A 677 -8.55 -38.59 -21.72
CA GLU A 677 -7.46 -38.80 -20.78
C GLU A 677 -6.97 -40.24 -20.78
N ALA A 678 -5.66 -40.41 -20.68
CA ALA A 678 -5.02 -41.64 -20.29
C ALA A 678 -4.18 -41.38 -19.06
N ALA A 679 -4.44 -42.09 -17.98
CA ALA A 679 -3.77 -41.89 -16.71
C ALA A 679 -3.33 -43.24 -16.10
N TYR A 680 -2.23 -43.22 -15.35
CA TYR A 680 -1.64 -44.33 -14.66
C TYR A 680 -1.26 -43.93 -13.23
N TRP A 681 -1.56 -44.84 -12.28
CA TRP A 681 -1.17 -44.74 -10.90
C TRP A 681 -0.42 -46.03 -10.48
N GLY A 682 0.75 -45.90 -9.93
CA GLY A 682 1.53 -47.03 -9.35
C GLY A 682 0.93 -47.59 -8.08
N SER A 683 -0.03 -46.88 -7.46
CA SER A 683 -0.73 -47.33 -6.26
C SER A 683 -2.15 -46.73 -6.21
N ASP A 684 -3.15 -47.61 -6.18
CA ASP A 684 -4.53 -47.30 -5.86
C ASP A 684 -4.79 -47.34 -4.33
N ILE A 685 -6.07 -47.28 -3.89
CA ILE A 685 -6.42 -47.42 -2.46
C ILE A 685 -6.07 -48.82 -1.86
N ASN A 686 -5.87 -49.83 -2.71
CA ASN A 686 -5.52 -51.22 -2.33
C ASN A 686 -4.02 -51.48 -2.52
N ASN A 687 -3.21 -50.48 -2.82
CA ASN A 687 -1.79 -50.56 -3.19
C ASN A 687 -1.53 -51.45 -4.43
N GLN A 688 -2.42 -51.36 -5.44
CA GLN A 688 -2.26 -52.03 -6.71
C GLN A 688 -2.01 -50.96 -7.82
N GLU A 689 -1.26 -51.38 -8.86
CA GLU A 689 -1.09 -50.59 -10.05
C GLU A 689 -2.42 -50.48 -10.81
N THR A 690 -2.83 -49.25 -11.20
CA THR A 690 -4.09 -49.04 -11.88
C THR A 690 -3.93 -48.02 -12.99
N SER A 691 -4.68 -48.18 -14.07
CA SER A 691 -4.73 -47.22 -15.18
C SER A 691 -6.18 -46.89 -15.51
N ARG A 692 -6.42 -45.64 -15.89
CA ARG A 692 -7.73 -45.19 -16.31
C ARG A 692 -7.67 -44.59 -17.70
N LEU A 693 -8.67 -44.95 -18.51
CA LEU A 693 -9.05 -44.22 -19.71
C LEU A 693 -10.34 -43.46 -19.40
N TYR A 694 -10.34 -42.19 -19.70
CA TYR A 694 -11.52 -41.34 -19.50
C TYR A 694 -11.78 -40.56 -20.79
N GLY A 695 -13.05 -40.47 -21.13
CA GLY A 695 -13.51 -39.73 -22.30
C GLY A 695 -14.71 -38.86 -21.99
N GLN A 696 -14.74 -37.65 -22.51
CA GLN A 696 -15.87 -36.73 -22.40
C GLN A 696 -16.16 -36.14 -23.77
N ALA A 697 -17.43 -36.11 -24.16
CA ALA A 697 -17.88 -35.44 -25.36
C ALA A 697 -19.05 -34.51 -25.02
N GLY A 698 -19.01 -33.29 -25.52
CA GLY A 698 -19.99 -32.29 -25.12
C GLY A 698 -20.13 -31.14 -26.10
N VAL A 699 -21.03 -30.24 -25.76
CA VAL A 699 -21.33 -29.04 -26.53
C VAL A 699 -21.45 -27.87 -25.55
N ARG A 700 -20.60 -26.87 -25.72
CA ARG A 700 -20.71 -25.56 -25.06
C ARG A 700 -21.41 -24.59 -26.02
N ALA A 701 -22.44 -23.88 -25.55
CA ALA A 701 -23.10 -22.86 -26.34
C ALA A 701 -23.25 -21.57 -25.54
N SER A 702 -23.10 -20.45 -26.21
CA SER A 702 -23.24 -19.11 -25.58
C SER A 702 -24.04 -18.19 -26.50
N LEU A 703 -25.03 -17.50 -25.93
CA LEU A 703 -25.87 -16.54 -26.61
C LEU A 703 -25.78 -15.17 -25.89
N PRO A 704 -24.94 -14.25 -26.38
CA PRO A 704 -24.90 -12.88 -25.85
C PRO A 704 -26.00 -12.03 -26.50
N LEU A 705 -26.81 -11.41 -25.67
CA LEU A 705 -27.82 -10.43 -26.08
C LEU A 705 -27.56 -9.10 -25.40
N TRP A 706 -27.81 -8.01 -26.10
CA TRP A 706 -27.71 -6.70 -25.49
C TRP A 706 -28.73 -5.70 -26.03
N ARG A 707 -29.14 -4.77 -25.20
CA ARG A 707 -30.03 -3.66 -25.56
C ARG A 707 -29.60 -2.42 -24.79
N ALA A 708 -29.56 -1.27 -25.47
CA ALA A 708 -29.35 0.02 -24.83
C ALA A 708 -30.53 0.95 -25.09
N ASN A 709 -31.00 1.61 -24.03
CA ASN A 709 -32.00 2.66 -24.11
C ASN A 709 -31.51 3.90 -23.36
N PRO A 710 -31.05 4.94 -24.08
CA PRO A 710 -30.54 6.16 -23.48
C PRO A 710 -31.61 7.04 -22.82
N ASP A 711 -32.90 6.83 -23.15
CA ASP A 711 -33.99 7.68 -22.67
C ASP A 711 -34.50 7.31 -21.28
N ILE A 712 -34.08 6.18 -20.76
CA ILE A 712 -34.46 5.75 -19.41
C ILE A 712 -33.73 6.62 -18.38
N GLN A 713 -34.48 7.41 -17.64
CA GLN A 713 -33.98 8.26 -16.57
C GLN A 713 -34.80 8.05 -15.30
N SER A 714 -34.15 8.00 -14.17
CA SER A 714 -34.79 7.91 -12.85
C SER A 714 -33.88 8.51 -11.77
N GLU A 715 -34.34 9.55 -11.12
CA GLU A 715 -33.65 10.13 -9.97
C GLU A 715 -33.64 9.17 -8.77
N LEU A 716 -34.77 8.48 -8.52
CA LEU A 716 -34.88 7.54 -7.39
C LEU A 716 -33.89 6.38 -7.48
N PHE A 717 -33.69 5.84 -8.67
CA PHE A 717 -32.79 4.72 -8.91
C PHE A 717 -31.42 5.13 -9.46
N ASN A 718 -31.15 6.44 -9.57
CA ASN A 718 -29.92 7.03 -10.09
C ASN A 718 -29.56 6.45 -11.47
N LEU A 719 -30.53 6.49 -12.39
CA LEU A 719 -30.37 6.02 -13.76
C LEU A 719 -30.28 7.19 -14.76
N ASN A 720 -29.30 7.12 -15.65
CA ASN A 720 -29.13 8.02 -16.78
C ASN A 720 -28.76 7.18 -18.02
N GLY A 721 -29.80 6.74 -18.74
CA GLY A 721 -29.70 5.70 -19.73
C GLY A 721 -29.54 4.31 -19.09
N LEU A 722 -30.00 3.27 -19.78
CA LEU A 722 -29.89 1.89 -19.31
C LEU A 722 -29.44 0.99 -20.46
N ALA A 723 -28.34 0.26 -20.27
CA ALA A 723 -27.90 -0.81 -21.14
C ALA A 723 -28.03 -2.15 -20.40
N GLN A 724 -28.68 -3.11 -21.02
CA GLN A 724 -28.78 -4.48 -20.53
C GLN A 724 -27.95 -5.39 -21.40
N LYS A 725 -27.12 -6.21 -20.78
CA LYS A 725 -26.38 -7.30 -21.41
C LYS A 725 -26.79 -8.60 -20.71
N VAL A 726 -27.17 -9.59 -21.49
CA VAL A 726 -27.55 -10.91 -20.99
C VAL A 726 -26.78 -11.94 -21.78
N VAL A 727 -26.16 -12.88 -21.09
CA VAL A 727 -25.48 -14.01 -21.73
C VAL A 727 -26.10 -15.29 -21.18
N PHE A 728 -26.60 -16.10 -22.05
CA PHE A 728 -27.04 -17.46 -21.77
C PHE A 728 -25.91 -18.41 -22.14
N ASP A 729 -25.49 -19.24 -21.19
CA ASP A 729 -24.47 -20.26 -21.38
C ASP A 729 -25.08 -21.64 -21.11
N VAL A 730 -24.72 -22.61 -21.92
CA VAL A 730 -25.10 -24.03 -21.75
C VAL A 730 -23.84 -24.86 -21.97
N ASP A 731 -23.59 -25.81 -21.09
CA ASP A 731 -22.62 -26.88 -21.29
C ASP A 731 -23.31 -28.22 -21.02
N ALA A 732 -23.33 -29.07 -22.02
CA ALA A 732 -23.96 -30.39 -21.95
C ALA A 732 -22.95 -31.44 -22.38
N PHE A 733 -22.74 -32.46 -21.55
CA PHE A 733 -21.77 -33.50 -21.86
C PHE A 733 -22.16 -34.88 -21.33
N PHE A 734 -21.52 -35.83 -21.93
CA PHE A 734 -21.46 -37.24 -21.52
C PHE A 734 -19.99 -37.58 -21.23
N ALA A 735 -19.73 -38.22 -20.12
CA ALA A 735 -18.42 -38.69 -19.73
C ALA A 735 -18.48 -40.16 -19.32
N ASP A 736 -17.42 -40.90 -19.61
CA ASP A 736 -17.24 -42.32 -19.34
C ASP A 736 -15.81 -42.57 -18.88
N ALA A 737 -15.65 -43.32 -17.79
CA ALA A 737 -14.36 -43.65 -17.19
C ALA A 737 -14.24 -45.18 -17.04
N SER A 738 -13.09 -45.75 -17.38
CA SER A 738 -12.86 -47.19 -17.23
C SER A 738 -12.73 -47.64 -15.75
N GLU A 739 -12.50 -46.72 -14.84
CA GLU A 739 -12.34 -46.97 -13.40
C GLU A 739 -13.04 -45.88 -12.59
N ASP A 740 -13.73 -46.29 -11.54
CA ASP A 740 -14.43 -45.45 -10.57
C ASP A 740 -13.45 -44.56 -9.78
N MET A 741 -13.78 -43.28 -9.59
CA MET A 741 -12.91 -42.36 -8.85
C MET A 741 -12.65 -42.78 -7.39
N THR A 742 -13.50 -43.60 -6.81
CA THR A 742 -13.32 -44.09 -5.43
C THR A 742 -12.14 -45.07 -5.27
N MET A 743 -11.63 -45.60 -6.39
CA MET A 743 -10.46 -46.47 -6.41
C MET A 743 -9.14 -45.71 -6.22
N PHE A 744 -9.14 -44.40 -6.33
CA PHE A 744 -7.92 -43.60 -6.29
C PHE A 744 -7.71 -42.94 -4.92
N PRO A 745 -6.47 -43.02 -4.37
CA PRO A 745 -6.06 -42.20 -3.22
C PRO A 745 -6.10 -40.71 -3.59
N ARG A 746 -6.27 -39.85 -2.59
CA ARG A 746 -6.32 -38.41 -2.78
C ARG A 746 -4.92 -37.80 -2.88
N TYR A 747 -4.24 -38.00 -4.01
CA TYR A 747 -2.91 -37.42 -4.22
C TYR A 747 -2.95 -35.90 -4.40
N ASP A 748 -3.94 -35.39 -5.11
CA ASP A 748 -4.09 -33.95 -5.31
C ASP A 748 -5.17 -33.38 -4.37
N SER A 749 -4.86 -32.28 -3.69
CA SER A 749 -5.79 -31.58 -2.79
C SER A 749 -6.85 -30.83 -3.60
N LEU A 750 -8.10 -30.79 -3.11
CA LEU A 750 -9.17 -30.03 -3.74
C LEU A 750 -9.04 -28.53 -3.49
N ASP A 751 -8.51 -28.15 -2.35
CA ASP A 751 -8.13 -26.78 -2.02
C ASP A 751 -6.90 -26.76 -1.11
N ASP A 752 -6.36 -25.59 -0.80
CA ASP A 752 -5.09 -25.41 -0.10
C ASP A 752 -5.13 -25.80 1.38
N ASP A 753 -6.30 -25.75 2.02
CA ASP A 753 -6.51 -26.08 3.43
C ASP A 753 -7.35 -27.36 3.62
N SER A 754 -7.65 -28.05 2.54
CA SER A 754 -8.51 -29.23 2.55
C SER A 754 -7.95 -30.41 3.31
N THR A 755 -6.64 -30.42 3.54
CA THR A 755 -5.92 -31.49 4.24
C THR A 755 -5.70 -31.21 5.71
N GLU A 756 -6.02 -30.03 6.16
CA GLU A 756 -5.87 -29.56 7.52
C GLU A 756 -6.92 -30.22 8.46
N HIS A 757 -6.64 -30.31 9.75
CA HIS A 757 -7.52 -31.04 10.68
C HIS A 757 -8.86 -30.34 10.99
N PHE A 758 -9.02 -29.05 10.68
CA PHE A 758 -10.31 -28.36 10.76
C PHE A 758 -11.38 -29.09 9.95
N ARG A 759 -11.05 -29.48 8.76
CA ARG A 759 -11.91 -30.25 7.88
C ARG A 759 -12.32 -31.61 8.51
N ARG A 760 -11.47 -32.21 9.31
CA ARG A 760 -11.78 -33.46 10.01
C ARG A 760 -12.70 -33.27 11.20
N ARG A 761 -12.54 -32.19 11.94
CA ARG A 761 -13.41 -31.87 13.08
C ARG A 761 -14.85 -31.62 12.66
N ILE A 762 -15.07 -30.91 11.55
CA ILE A 762 -16.43 -30.67 11.06
C ILE A 762 -17.14 -31.97 10.68
N PRO A 763 -16.58 -32.86 9.86
CA PRO A 763 -17.21 -34.16 9.58
C PRO A 763 -17.46 -35.02 10.85
N VAL A 764 -16.50 -35.10 11.74
CA VAL A 764 -16.64 -35.87 12.98
C VAL A 764 -17.77 -35.30 13.86
N ASN A 765 -17.84 -33.98 14.04
CA ASN A 765 -18.87 -33.36 14.86
C ASN A 765 -20.27 -33.43 14.21
N THR A 766 -20.33 -33.47 12.90
CA THR A 766 -21.58 -33.48 12.13
C THR A 766 -22.14 -34.87 11.97
N PHE A 767 -21.32 -35.84 11.65
CA PHE A 767 -21.75 -37.21 11.31
C PHE A 767 -21.37 -38.25 12.38
N GLY A 768 -20.59 -37.85 13.39
CA GLY A 768 -20.14 -38.73 14.47
C GLY A 768 -18.89 -39.53 14.13
N GLN A 769 -18.28 -40.13 15.18
CA GLN A 769 -17.15 -41.02 15.00
C GLN A 769 -17.65 -42.43 14.75
N ALA A 770 -17.43 -43.00 13.61
CA ALA A 770 -17.58 -44.44 13.37
C ALA A 770 -16.35 -44.96 12.65
N ASN A 771 -15.45 -45.62 13.36
CA ASN A 771 -14.39 -46.49 12.82
C ASN A 771 -13.80 -46.11 11.45
N GLY A 772 -13.37 -44.90 11.34
CA GLY A 772 -12.46 -44.46 10.27
C GLY A 772 -13.04 -43.99 8.96
N THR A 773 -14.35 -44.07 8.69
CA THR A 773 -14.87 -43.56 7.41
C THR A 773 -16.35 -43.23 7.53
N PHE A 774 -16.71 -42.01 7.89
CA PHE A 774 -18.11 -41.73 8.16
C PHE A 774 -18.71 -40.47 7.51
N VAL A 775 -18.04 -39.90 6.56
CA VAL A 775 -18.70 -38.89 5.73
C VAL A 775 -19.59 -39.62 4.73
N PRO A 776 -20.93 -39.44 4.77
CA PRO A 776 -21.79 -40.01 3.75
C PRO A 776 -21.35 -39.52 2.34
N THR A 777 -21.46 -40.37 1.34
CA THR A 777 -20.98 -40.15 -0.01
C THR A 777 -21.51 -38.81 -0.58
N GLN A 778 -22.74 -38.44 -0.28
CA GLN A 778 -23.37 -37.18 -0.72
C GLN A 778 -22.70 -35.92 -0.14
N PHE A 779 -21.94 -36.07 0.94
CA PHE A 779 -21.20 -34.97 1.58
C PHE A 779 -19.68 -35.12 1.46
N ASP A 780 -19.21 -36.15 0.72
CA ASP A 780 -17.81 -36.26 0.32
C ASP A 780 -17.50 -35.16 -0.74
N ASP A 781 -16.49 -34.36 -0.47
CA ASP A 781 -16.06 -33.24 -1.30
C ASP A 781 -15.62 -33.67 -2.71
N ARG A 782 -15.17 -34.89 -2.90
CA ARG A 782 -14.84 -35.44 -4.23
C ARG A 782 -16.08 -35.51 -5.11
N PHE A 783 -17.22 -35.99 -4.58
CA PHE A 783 -18.50 -36.05 -5.33
C PHE A 783 -19.07 -34.66 -5.56
N PHE A 784 -18.87 -33.72 -4.66
CA PHE A 784 -19.20 -32.33 -4.91
C PHE A 784 -18.38 -31.75 -6.07
N ALA A 785 -17.06 -31.98 -6.08
CA ALA A 785 -16.16 -31.55 -7.14
C ALA A 785 -16.52 -32.18 -8.49
N LEU A 786 -16.86 -33.44 -8.51
CA LEU A 786 -17.32 -34.15 -9.71
C LEU A 786 -18.60 -33.52 -10.28
N ARG A 787 -19.62 -33.32 -9.44
CA ARG A 787 -20.90 -32.70 -9.82
C ARG A 787 -20.77 -31.22 -10.22
N SER A 788 -19.73 -30.56 -9.74
CA SER A 788 -19.35 -29.19 -10.12
C SER A 788 -18.57 -29.09 -11.42
N ASP A 789 -18.38 -30.21 -12.14
CA ASP A 789 -17.66 -30.32 -13.41
C ASP A 789 -16.14 -30.05 -13.33
N LEU A 790 -15.51 -30.41 -12.22
CA LEU A 790 -14.04 -30.31 -12.13
C LEU A 790 -13.35 -31.23 -13.14
N GLN A 791 -13.96 -32.38 -13.50
CA GLN A 791 -13.45 -33.31 -14.51
C GLN A 791 -13.44 -32.76 -15.93
N GLY A 792 -14.31 -31.80 -16.27
CA GLY A 792 -14.51 -31.25 -17.62
C GLY A 792 -13.44 -30.26 -18.07
N SER A 793 -12.41 -30.02 -17.26
CA SER A 793 -11.32 -29.11 -17.62
C SER A 793 -10.05 -29.86 -17.95
N VAL A 794 -9.41 -29.52 -19.07
CA VAL A 794 -8.05 -29.96 -19.40
C VAL A 794 -7.07 -29.53 -18.31
N ALA A 795 -7.27 -28.37 -17.71
CA ALA A 795 -6.41 -27.81 -16.67
C ALA A 795 -6.83 -28.23 -15.25
N SER A 796 -7.66 -29.26 -15.07
CA SER A 796 -8.05 -29.71 -13.75
C SER A 796 -6.83 -29.97 -12.86
N PRO A 797 -6.75 -29.38 -11.67
CA PRO A 797 -5.64 -29.58 -10.76
C PRO A 797 -5.67 -30.96 -10.08
N VAL A 798 -6.81 -31.66 -10.14
CA VAL A 798 -7.05 -32.95 -9.48
C VAL A 798 -7.37 -34.00 -10.53
N THR A 799 -6.40 -34.86 -10.79
CA THR A 799 -6.55 -35.93 -11.81
C THR A 799 -7.47 -37.05 -11.35
N GLU A 800 -7.57 -37.32 -10.05
CA GLU A 800 -8.41 -38.38 -9.48
C GLU A 800 -9.90 -38.15 -9.71
N ILE A 801 -10.34 -36.86 -9.81
CA ILE A 801 -11.75 -36.50 -9.99
C ILE A 801 -12.13 -36.64 -11.47
N ALA A 802 -12.49 -37.83 -11.85
CA ALA A 802 -13.14 -38.14 -13.15
C ALA A 802 -13.87 -39.46 -13.02
N ASP A 803 -15.11 -39.50 -13.50
CA ASP A 803 -16.02 -40.62 -13.41
C ASP A 803 -17.12 -40.53 -14.47
N ASP A 804 -17.94 -41.57 -14.57
CA ASP A 804 -19.15 -41.58 -15.41
C ASP A 804 -20.10 -40.46 -15.03
N MET A 805 -20.51 -39.64 -16.02
CA MET A 805 -21.39 -38.49 -15.77
C MET A 805 -22.17 -38.09 -16.99
N VAL A 806 -23.45 -37.75 -16.81
CA VAL A 806 -24.22 -37.02 -17.80
C VAL A 806 -24.78 -35.76 -17.17
N GLN A 807 -24.38 -34.64 -17.69
CA GLN A 807 -24.67 -33.35 -17.05
C GLN A 807 -25.07 -32.29 -18.09
N VAL A 808 -26.00 -31.44 -17.71
CA VAL A 808 -26.35 -30.23 -18.44
C VAL A 808 -26.29 -29.05 -17.48
N ARG A 809 -25.32 -28.17 -17.69
CA ARG A 809 -25.16 -26.94 -16.94
C ARG A 809 -25.73 -25.77 -17.73
N MET A 810 -26.52 -24.93 -17.09
CA MET A 810 -27.13 -23.76 -17.70
C MET A 810 -26.77 -22.54 -16.86
N GLY A 811 -26.30 -21.48 -17.50
CA GLY A 811 -25.96 -20.21 -16.86
C GLY A 811 -26.71 -19.04 -17.52
N ILE A 812 -27.07 -18.08 -16.70
CA ILE A 812 -27.55 -16.77 -17.14
C ILE A 812 -26.80 -15.69 -16.39
N ARG A 813 -26.06 -14.86 -17.15
CA ARG A 813 -25.34 -13.71 -16.60
C ARG A 813 -25.95 -12.42 -17.12
N GLN A 814 -26.33 -11.52 -16.23
CA GLN A 814 -26.94 -10.25 -16.56
C GLN A 814 -26.12 -9.09 -15.99
N ARG A 815 -25.91 -8.08 -16.84
CA ARG A 815 -25.32 -6.80 -16.44
C ARG A 815 -26.21 -5.67 -16.94
N TRP A 816 -26.66 -4.88 -16.00
CA TRP A 816 -27.44 -3.68 -16.27
C TRP A 816 -26.54 -2.48 -15.95
N GLN A 817 -26.28 -1.64 -16.96
CA GLN A 817 -25.31 -0.56 -16.88
C GLN A 817 -26.01 0.78 -17.08
N THR A 818 -25.57 1.78 -16.33
CA THR A 818 -26.04 3.15 -16.46
C THR A 818 -24.86 4.10 -16.51
N LYS A 819 -25.10 5.35 -16.90
CA LYS A 819 -24.10 6.39 -16.88
C LYS A 819 -24.15 7.13 -15.54
N ARG A 820 -22.98 7.43 -14.97
CA ARG A 820 -22.84 8.25 -13.75
C ARG A 820 -21.70 9.23 -13.93
N GLY A 821 -21.84 10.42 -13.35
CA GLY A 821 -20.87 11.48 -13.41
C GLY A 821 -21.48 12.81 -13.89
N LEU A 822 -20.64 13.83 -13.94
CA LEU A 822 -21.04 15.14 -14.48
C LEU A 822 -21.22 15.05 -16.00
N PRO A 823 -22.12 15.88 -16.58
CA PRO A 823 -22.29 15.98 -18.03
C PRO A 823 -20.95 16.17 -18.75
N GLY A 824 -20.65 15.31 -19.74
CA GLY A 824 -19.37 15.32 -20.47
C GLY A 824 -18.21 14.57 -19.80
N GLN A 825 -18.37 14.11 -18.56
CA GLN A 825 -17.41 13.25 -17.82
C GLN A 825 -18.08 11.99 -17.31
N GLU A 826 -19.13 11.56 -17.98
CA GLU A 826 -19.91 10.38 -17.61
C GLU A 826 -19.11 9.11 -17.78
N ARG A 827 -19.23 8.19 -16.83
CA ARG A 827 -18.67 6.84 -16.88
C ARG A 827 -19.77 5.80 -16.88
N LEU A 828 -19.58 4.72 -17.62
CA LEU A 828 -20.46 3.56 -17.52
C LEU A 828 -20.15 2.79 -16.23
N VAL A 829 -21.18 2.51 -15.45
CA VAL A 829 -21.10 1.72 -14.23
C VAL A 829 -22.14 0.62 -14.23
N ASP A 830 -21.84 -0.50 -13.59
CA ASP A 830 -22.81 -1.54 -13.37
C ASP A 830 -23.84 -1.05 -12.34
N TRP A 831 -25.11 -1.11 -12.70
CA TRP A 831 -26.22 -0.81 -11.81
C TRP A 831 -26.74 -2.07 -11.12
N VAL A 832 -26.96 -3.15 -11.90
CA VAL A 832 -27.29 -4.47 -11.40
C VAL A 832 -26.42 -5.49 -12.10
N THR A 833 -25.86 -6.42 -11.33
CA THR A 833 -25.26 -7.64 -11.85
C THR A 833 -25.97 -8.85 -11.25
N SER A 834 -26.26 -9.83 -12.06
CA SER A 834 -26.86 -11.09 -11.62
C SER A 834 -26.24 -12.25 -12.42
N GLU A 835 -25.88 -13.28 -11.73
CA GLU A 835 -25.45 -14.56 -12.30
C GLU A 835 -26.20 -15.68 -11.61
N THR A 836 -26.71 -16.61 -12.39
CA THR A 836 -27.41 -17.80 -11.88
C THR A 836 -27.00 -18.97 -12.73
N ASN A 837 -26.54 -20.03 -12.09
CA ASN A 837 -26.19 -21.28 -12.73
C ASN A 837 -27.06 -22.40 -12.15
N ALA A 838 -27.41 -23.36 -12.96
CA ALA A 838 -28.15 -24.54 -12.56
C ALA A 838 -27.60 -25.79 -13.29
N VAL A 839 -27.48 -26.86 -12.57
CA VAL A 839 -26.98 -28.14 -13.09
C VAL A 839 -28.11 -29.18 -13.07
N PHE A 840 -28.33 -29.78 -14.21
CA PHE A 840 -29.31 -30.83 -14.41
C PHE A 840 -28.61 -32.16 -14.71
N PHE A 841 -29.02 -33.22 -14.03
CA PHE A 841 -28.50 -34.57 -14.16
C PHE A 841 -29.55 -35.51 -14.77
N PRO A 842 -29.46 -35.82 -16.06
CA PRO A 842 -30.39 -36.75 -16.73
C PRO A 842 -30.40 -38.13 -16.09
N SER A 843 -29.27 -38.63 -15.62
CA SER A 843 -29.10 -39.91 -14.91
C SER A 843 -29.10 -39.71 -13.41
N ALA A 844 -30.11 -39.05 -12.85
CA ALA A 844 -30.17 -38.55 -11.47
C ALA A 844 -29.78 -39.57 -10.38
N THR A 845 -30.16 -40.83 -10.54
CA THR A 845 -29.89 -41.89 -9.55
C THR A 845 -28.39 -42.20 -9.44
N ARG A 846 -27.66 -42.19 -10.57
CA ARG A 846 -26.23 -42.42 -10.63
C ARG A 846 -25.47 -41.13 -10.24
N ASP A 847 -25.85 -40.00 -10.90
CA ASP A 847 -25.01 -38.82 -10.97
C ASP A 847 -25.31 -37.80 -9.87
N ASN A 848 -26.54 -37.84 -9.25
CA ASN A 848 -26.92 -36.84 -8.24
C ASN A 848 -27.86 -37.37 -7.16
N PHE A 849 -27.57 -38.53 -6.60
CA PHE A 849 -28.29 -39.09 -5.43
C PHE A 849 -29.82 -39.14 -5.57
N GLY A 850 -30.32 -39.28 -6.77
CA GLY A 850 -31.75 -39.41 -7.11
C GLY A 850 -32.45 -38.11 -7.49
N SER A 851 -31.82 -36.95 -7.36
CA SER A 851 -32.36 -35.66 -7.77
C SER A 851 -31.89 -35.26 -9.18
N SER A 852 -32.83 -34.97 -10.08
CA SER A 852 -32.49 -34.53 -11.43
C SER A 852 -32.00 -33.07 -11.49
N LEU A 853 -32.46 -32.22 -10.58
CA LEU A 853 -31.89 -30.87 -10.36
C LEU A 853 -30.83 -30.97 -9.29
N GLY A 854 -29.65 -30.50 -9.58
CA GLY A 854 -28.52 -30.56 -8.64
C GLY A 854 -28.16 -29.20 -8.10
N LEU A 855 -26.95 -28.77 -8.36
CA LEU A 855 -26.37 -27.54 -7.86
C LEU A 855 -27.02 -26.33 -8.55
N VAL A 856 -27.59 -25.43 -7.74
CA VAL A 856 -28.03 -24.11 -8.21
C VAL A 856 -27.31 -23.07 -7.39
N ASP A 857 -26.60 -22.19 -8.06
CA ASP A 857 -25.97 -21.05 -7.42
C ASP A 857 -26.43 -19.73 -8.05
N TYR A 858 -26.49 -18.70 -7.25
CA TYR A 858 -26.71 -17.34 -7.74
C TYR A 858 -25.87 -16.32 -7.00
N ASN A 859 -25.51 -15.26 -7.73
CA ASN A 859 -24.89 -14.07 -7.19
C ASN A 859 -25.62 -12.84 -7.72
N PHE A 860 -25.96 -11.92 -6.84
CA PHE A 860 -26.71 -10.71 -7.17
C PHE A 860 -26.11 -9.51 -6.47
N ALA A 861 -25.82 -8.45 -7.23
CA ALA A 861 -25.42 -7.17 -6.67
C ALA A 861 -26.21 -6.02 -7.30
N TRP A 862 -26.83 -5.19 -6.48
CA TRP A 862 -27.54 -4.00 -6.91
C TRP A 862 -26.87 -2.75 -6.35
N HIS A 863 -26.17 -2.02 -7.21
CA HIS A 863 -25.56 -0.73 -6.90
C HIS A 863 -26.58 0.38 -7.01
N VAL A 864 -27.42 0.57 -5.98
CA VAL A 864 -28.50 1.56 -5.95
C VAL A 864 -28.00 2.97 -6.23
N GLY A 865 -26.79 3.27 -5.78
CA GLY A 865 -26.06 4.50 -6.04
C GLY A 865 -24.57 4.27 -5.86
N ASP A 866 -23.80 5.35 -5.79
CA ASP A 866 -22.34 5.25 -5.54
C ASP A 866 -22.01 4.87 -4.10
N ARG A 867 -23.02 4.85 -3.21
CA ARG A 867 -22.83 4.66 -1.77
C ARG A 867 -23.51 3.44 -1.19
N VAL A 868 -24.54 2.92 -1.84
CA VAL A 868 -25.31 1.79 -1.32
C VAL A 868 -25.31 0.66 -2.34
N THR A 869 -24.91 -0.52 -1.90
CA THR A 869 -24.96 -1.78 -2.66
C THR A 869 -25.71 -2.81 -1.84
N LEU A 870 -26.73 -3.40 -2.43
CA LEU A 870 -27.40 -4.58 -1.90
C LEU A 870 -26.78 -5.82 -2.54
N LEU A 871 -26.50 -6.83 -1.74
CA LEU A 871 -25.81 -8.05 -2.11
C LEU A 871 -26.67 -9.25 -1.71
N SER A 872 -26.72 -10.25 -2.56
CA SER A 872 -27.30 -11.54 -2.20
C SER A 872 -26.58 -12.62 -2.99
N ASP A 873 -26.23 -13.69 -2.32
CA ASP A 873 -25.71 -14.91 -2.92
C ASP A 873 -26.39 -16.12 -2.30
N GLY A 874 -26.46 -17.19 -3.04
CA GLY A 874 -27.04 -18.42 -2.55
C GLY A 874 -26.51 -19.62 -3.31
N PHE A 875 -26.58 -20.74 -2.62
CA PHE A 875 -26.20 -22.05 -3.12
C PHE A 875 -27.21 -23.08 -2.62
N TYR A 876 -27.68 -23.91 -3.51
CA TYR A 876 -28.66 -24.95 -3.23
C TYR A 876 -28.22 -26.28 -3.86
N ASP A 877 -28.11 -27.32 -3.06
CA ASP A 877 -27.95 -28.69 -3.50
C ASP A 877 -29.27 -29.46 -3.24
N PHE A 878 -29.89 -29.93 -4.30
CA PHE A 878 -31.30 -30.37 -4.28
C PHE A 878 -31.54 -31.83 -3.93
N PHE A 879 -30.49 -32.59 -3.60
CA PHE A 879 -30.73 -33.93 -3.05
C PHE A 879 -31.25 -33.85 -1.60
N ASP A 880 -31.74 -34.95 -1.06
CA ASP A 880 -32.30 -35.00 0.28
C ASP A 880 -31.28 -34.60 1.37
N ALA A 881 -31.62 -33.61 2.22
CA ALA A 881 -30.73 -32.97 3.18
C ALA A 881 -29.47 -32.28 2.57
N GLY A 882 -29.53 -31.93 1.28
CA GLY A 882 -28.47 -31.21 0.62
C GLY A 882 -28.20 -29.85 1.25
N LEU A 883 -26.98 -29.37 1.12
CA LEU A 883 -26.57 -28.06 1.65
C LEU A 883 -27.31 -26.92 0.94
N GLN A 884 -27.92 -26.05 1.73
CA GLN A 884 -28.58 -24.84 1.24
C GLN A 884 -28.00 -23.64 2.00
N GLN A 885 -27.60 -22.63 1.25
CA GLN A 885 -27.07 -21.41 1.82
C GLN A 885 -27.65 -20.19 1.12
N VAL A 886 -28.06 -19.21 1.89
CA VAL A 886 -28.49 -17.90 1.41
C VAL A 886 -27.81 -16.82 2.23
N THR A 887 -27.19 -15.86 1.54
CA THR A 887 -26.66 -14.63 2.15
C THR A 887 -27.40 -13.43 1.57
N VAL A 888 -27.81 -12.51 2.42
CA VAL A 888 -28.38 -11.21 2.01
C VAL A 888 -27.67 -10.13 2.84
N GLY A 889 -27.20 -9.10 2.17
CA GLY A 889 -26.49 -8.02 2.85
C GLY A 889 -26.64 -6.67 2.18
N GLY A 890 -26.36 -5.64 2.97
CA GLY A 890 -26.28 -4.26 2.51
C GLY A 890 -24.93 -3.64 2.88
N LEU A 891 -24.26 -3.08 1.89
CA LEU A 891 -23.04 -2.31 2.05
C LEU A 891 -23.35 -0.83 1.79
N MET A 892 -23.10 0.01 2.78
CA MET A 892 -23.11 1.46 2.63
C MET A 892 -21.67 1.95 2.73
N SER A 893 -21.18 2.56 1.65
CA SER A 893 -19.81 3.11 1.59
C SER A 893 -19.87 4.60 1.30
N ARG A 894 -19.25 5.39 2.17
CA ARG A 894 -19.02 6.80 1.96
C ARG A 894 -17.53 7.06 1.96
N PRO A 895 -16.90 7.24 0.78
CA PRO A 895 -15.48 7.53 0.69
C PRO A 895 -15.10 8.64 1.68
N GLU A 896 -13.94 8.51 2.35
CA GLU A 896 -13.41 9.40 3.38
C GLU A 896 -14.10 9.33 4.75
N TYR A 897 -15.37 8.90 4.85
CA TYR A 897 -16.09 8.85 6.13
C TYR A 897 -16.22 7.44 6.70
N GLY A 898 -16.40 6.42 5.85
CA GLY A 898 -16.45 5.06 6.34
C GLY A 898 -17.40 4.14 5.58
N ASN A 899 -17.53 2.93 6.14
CA ASN A 899 -18.33 1.85 5.57
C ASN A 899 -19.20 1.24 6.68
N LEU A 900 -20.40 0.82 6.31
CA LEU A 900 -21.28 0.01 7.12
C LEU A 900 -21.72 -1.19 6.29
N TYR A 901 -21.53 -2.38 6.84
CA TYR A 901 -22.04 -3.62 6.28
C TYR A 901 -22.95 -4.27 7.31
N VAL A 902 -24.11 -4.75 6.86
CA VAL A 902 -25.01 -5.62 7.64
C VAL A 902 -25.42 -6.74 6.72
N GLY A 903 -25.20 -7.98 7.15
CA GLY A 903 -25.54 -9.17 6.39
C GLY A 903 -26.15 -10.24 7.27
N TYR A 904 -27.01 -11.04 6.65
CA TYR A 904 -27.62 -12.25 7.21
C TYR A 904 -27.23 -13.42 6.33
N ARG A 905 -26.77 -14.50 6.94
CA ARG A 905 -26.49 -15.77 6.28
C ARG A 905 -27.28 -16.89 6.96
N SER A 906 -28.03 -17.64 6.18
CA SER A 906 -28.68 -18.87 6.60
C SER A 906 -28.02 -20.04 5.88
N THR A 907 -27.66 -21.06 6.64
CA THR A 907 -27.17 -22.34 6.13
C THR A 907 -28.08 -23.42 6.70
N ASP A 908 -28.54 -24.33 5.83
CA ASP A 908 -29.38 -25.49 6.20
C ASP A 908 -28.83 -26.75 5.51
N GLY A 909 -29.09 -27.92 6.12
CA GLY A 909 -28.57 -29.19 5.66
C GLY A 909 -27.86 -29.92 6.76
N PRO A 910 -26.70 -30.56 6.52
CA PRO A 910 -25.94 -31.25 7.58
C PRO A 910 -25.47 -30.30 8.69
N ILE A 911 -25.26 -29.04 8.38
CA ILE A 911 -24.91 -27.97 9.33
C ILE A 911 -25.97 -26.89 9.26
N VAL A 912 -26.54 -26.54 10.42
CA VAL A 912 -27.54 -25.46 10.53
C VAL A 912 -26.92 -24.24 11.20
N SER A 913 -27.00 -23.09 10.54
CA SER A 913 -26.47 -21.82 11.03
C SER A 913 -27.35 -20.65 10.56
N SER A 914 -27.48 -19.62 11.37
CA SER A 914 -28.32 -18.45 11.07
C SER A 914 -27.66 -17.19 11.59
N VAL A 915 -26.68 -16.67 10.87
CA VAL A 915 -25.74 -15.65 11.34
C VAL A 915 -26.10 -14.27 10.84
N VAL A 916 -26.23 -13.33 11.76
CA VAL A 916 -26.21 -11.89 11.47
C VAL A 916 -24.80 -11.37 11.72
N VAL A 917 -24.23 -10.72 10.71
CA VAL A 917 -22.94 -10.03 10.81
C VAL A 917 -23.14 -8.55 10.57
N ALA A 918 -22.58 -7.73 11.45
CA ALA A 918 -22.52 -6.29 11.24
C ALA A 918 -21.07 -5.80 11.39
N SER A 919 -20.64 -4.94 10.50
CA SER A 919 -19.34 -4.26 10.63
C SER A 919 -19.48 -2.79 10.27
N VAL A 920 -18.84 -1.94 11.05
CA VAL A 920 -18.84 -0.50 10.86
C VAL A 920 -17.43 0.04 10.99
N SER A 921 -17.10 0.94 10.10
CA SER A 921 -15.92 1.77 10.17
C SER A 921 -16.35 3.19 9.87
N TYR A 922 -16.13 4.11 10.79
CA TYR A 922 -16.64 5.46 10.69
C TYR A 922 -15.64 6.50 11.18
N ARG A 923 -15.36 7.48 10.34
CA ARG A 923 -14.58 8.67 10.70
C ARG A 923 -15.51 9.65 11.43
N MET A 924 -15.48 9.61 12.76
CA MET A 924 -16.31 10.44 13.63
C MET A 924 -15.93 11.92 13.51
N SER A 925 -14.65 12.19 13.29
CA SER A 925 -14.09 13.51 13.06
C SER A 925 -12.74 13.37 12.34
N GLU A 926 -12.10 14.47 12.02
CA GLU A 926 -10.75 14.45 11.45
C GLU A 926 -9.73 13.72 12.35
N LYS A 927 -10.01 13.70 13.65
CA LYS A 927 -9.10 13.15 14.68
C LYS A 927 -9.51 11.78 15.20
N TRP A 928 -10.70 11.28 14.89
CA TRP A 928 -11.22 10.07 15.48
C TRP A 928 -11.85 9.15 14.44
N ILE A 929 -11.42 7.90 14.44
CA ILE A 929 -12.01 6.80 13.67
C ILE A 929 -12.49 5.75 14.65
N ALA A 930 -13.75 5.35 14.52
CA ALA A 930 -14.33 4.22 15.24
C ALA A 930 -14.48 3.03 14.28
N THR A 931 -14.14 1.83 14.73
CA THR A 931 -14.46 0.58 14.05
C THR A 931 -15.16 -0.36 15.00
N GLY A 932 -16.10 -1.13 14.49
CA GLY A 932 -16.82 -2.13 15.28
C GLY A 932 -17.27 -3.28 14.41
N GLY A 933 -17.45 -4.44 15.03
CA GLY A 933 -17.99 -5.63 14.40
C GLY A 933 -18.71 -6.50 15.42
N ALA A 934 -19.74 -7.19 14.97
CA ALA A 934 -20.46 -8.18 15.76
C ALA A 934 -20.96 -9.31 14.86
N ALA A 935 -20.95 -10.52 15.36
CA ALA A 935 -21.52 -11.69 14.72
C ALA A 935 -22.29 -12.52 15.75
N ILE A 936 -23.52 -12.88 15.40
CA ILE A 936 -24.44 -13.64 16.27
C ILE A 936 -25.09 -14.71 15.40
N ASP A 937 -25.02 -15.96 15.84
CA ASP A 937 -25.74 -17.08 15.28
C ASP A 937 -27.04 -17.34 16.07
N PHE A 938 -28.18 -17.19 15.43
CA PHE A 938 -29.47 -17.39 16.02
C PHE A 938 -29.93 -18.88 16.02
N ALA A 939 -29.17 -19.77 15.36
CA ALA A 939 -29.50 -21.18 15.35
C ALA A 939 -28.95 -21.88 16.60
N ASN A 940 -27.66 -22.16 16.65
CA ASN A 940 -27.07 -23.03 17.67
C ASN A 940 -25.94 -22.41 18.49
N THR A 941 -25.11 -21.61 17.87
CA THR A 941 -23.87 -21.13 18.50
C THR A 941 -24.11 -19.90 19.40
N GLY A 942 -25.14 -19.12 19.14
CA GLY A 942 -25.40 -17.89 19.88
C GLY A 942 -24.42 -16.77 19.54
N ASN A 943 -23.85 -16.15 20.55
CA ASN A 943 -22.85 -15.09 20.35
C ASN A 943 -21.56 -15.66 19.80
N ILE A 944 -21.11 -15.15 18.62
CA ILE A 944 -19.83 -15.54 18.02
C ILE A 944 -18.72 -14.61 18.52
N GLY A 945 -18.96 -13.31 18.48
CA GLY A 945 -17.98 -12.34 18.96
C GLY A 945 -18.32 -10.89 18.63
N GLN A 946 -17.67 -9.97 19.36
CA GLN A 946 -17.76 -8.53 19.12
C GLN A 946 -16.38 -7.90 19.20
N SER A 947 -16.21 -6.85 18.42
CA SER A 947 -15.01 -6.02 18.50
C SER A 947 -15.35 -4.54 18.37
N MET A 948 -14.62 -3.71 19.09
CA MET A 948 -14.72 -2.26 18.97
C MET A 948 -13.34 -1.63 19.13
N SER A 949 -13.02 -0.65 18.30
CA SER A 949 -11.82 0.14 18.49
C SER A 949 -12.02 1.60 18.13
N PHE A 950 -11.28 2.46 18.84
CA PHE A 950 -11.18 3.88 18.58
C PHE A 950 -9.75 4.22 18.25
N THR A 951 -9.53 4.86 17.12
CA THR A 951 -8.22 5.35 16.71
C THR A 951 -8.22 6.86 16.72
N ARG A 952 -7.37 7.46 17.55
CA ARG A 952 -7.09 8.88 17.51
C ARG A 952 -6.00 9.15 16.48
N VAL A 953 -6.34 9.96 15.51
CA VAL A 953 -5.39 10.47 14.50
C VAL A 953 -4.79 11.76 15.05
N GLY A 954 -3.55 11.70 15.53
CA GLY A 954 -2.79 12.88 15.94
C GLY A 954 -1.84 13.33 14.84
N GLU A 955 -1.22 14.47 15.01
CA GLU A 955 -0.18 14.98 14.11
C GLU A 955 0.99 14.00 14.00
N SER A 956 1.47 13.53 15.12
CA SER A 956 2.70 12.75 15.24
C SER A 956 2.48 11.28 15.50
N PHE A 957 1.34 10.91 16.08
CA PHE A 957 1.02 9.54 16.49
C PHE A 957 -0.41 9.16 16.15
N LEU A 958 -0.58 7.90 15.82
CA LEU A 958 -1.87 7.21 15.88
C LEU A 958 -1.95 6.49 17.22
N VAL A 959 -3.01 6.73 17.97
CA VAL A 959 -3.27 6.05 19.24
C VAL A 959 -4.53 5.21 19.08
N ARG A 960 -4.41 3.90 19.21
CA ARG A 960 -5.51 2.96 19.09
C ARG A 960 -5.86 2.34 20.44
N LEU A 961 -7.15 2.40 20.78
CA LEU A 961 -7.74 1.69 21.88
C LEU A 961 -8.77 0.72 21.32
N GLY A 962 -8.72 -0.54 21.71
CA GLY A 962 -9.67 -1.53 21.23
C GLY A 962 -10.00 -2.55 22.30
N MET A 963 -11.18 -3.14 22.16
CA MET A 963 -11.61 -4.32 22.92
C MET A 963 -12.24 -5.31 21.95
N ASN A 964 -12.08 -6.59 22.26
CA ASN A 964 -12.72 -7.68 21.55
C ASN A 964 -13.20 -8.73 22.54
N TYR A 965 -14.28 -9.37 22.18
CA TYR A 965 -14.76 -10.56 22.84
C TYR A 965 -14.92 -11.66 21.80
N ASP A 966 -14.22 -12.74 22.00
CA ASP A 966 -14.32 -13.98 21.22
C ASP A 966 -15.08 -14.99 22.06
N ALA A 967 -16.29 -15.34 21.62
CA ALA A 967 -17.16 -16.21 22.37
C ALA A 967 -16.73 -17.67 22.27
N SER A 968 -16.12 -18.10 21.16
CA SER A 968 -15.64 -19.47 20.95
C SER A 968 -14.55 -19.85 21.96
N ARG A 969 -13.71 -18.90 22.31
CA ARG A 969 -12.63 -19.04 23.30
C ARG A 969 -12.97 -18.46 24.65
N ASN A 970 -14.17 -17.88 24.84
CA ASN A 970 -14.53 -17.07 26.00
C ASN A 970 -13.44 -16.04 26.39
N ASN A 971 -12.85 -15.42 25.38
CA ASN A 971 -11.72 -14.52 25.54
C ASN A 971 -12.14 -13.06 25.42
N VAL A 972 -11.79 -12.26 26.42
CA VAL A 972 -11.94 -10.80 26.39
C VAL A 972 -10.56 -10.19 26.27
N GLY A 973 -10.36 -9.42 25.21
CA GLY A 973 -9.08 -8.79 24.91
C GLY A 973 -9.18 -7.26 24.87
N PHE A 974 -8.10 -6.60 25.30
CA PHE A 974 -7.89 -5.17 25.19
C PHE A 974 -6.60 -4.90 24.43
N ILE A 975 -6.64 -3.90 23.55
CA ILE A 975 -5.48 -3.49 22.74
C ILE A 975 -5.25 -2.00 22.97
N PHE A 976 -4.02 -1.66 23.31
CA PHE A 976 -3.50 -0.30 23.26
C PHE A 976 -2.30 -0.28 22.31
N GLY A 977 -2.33 0.62 21.32
CA GLY A 977 -1.24 0.76 20.35
C GLY A 977 -0.92 2.23 20.12
N ILE A 978 0.36 2.52 20.01
CA ILE A 978 0.89 3.83 19.59
C ILE A 978 1.77 3.59 18.38
N GLU A 979 1.48 4.28 17.28
CA GLU A 979 2.27 4.22 16.05
C GLU A 979 2.70 5.63 15.64
N PRO A 980 3.99 5.88 15.39
CA PRO A 980 4.46 7.17 14.89
C PRO A 980 4.04 7.36 13.42
N ARG A 981 3.47 8.52 13.09
CA ARG A 981 2.99 8.83 11.73
C ARG A 981 4.09 9.28 10.77
N PHE A 982 5.22 9.68 11.29
CA PHE A 982 6.34 10.23 10.52
C PHE A 982 7.35 9.17 10.08
N LEU A 983 7.24 7.92 10.54
CA LEU A 983 8.09 6.82 10.10
C LEU A 983 7.48 6.16 8.86
N PRO A 984 8.16 6.10 7.71
CA PRO A 984 7.63 5.53 6.47
C PRO A 984 7.23 4.06 6.60
N GLY A 985 7.97 3.27 7.40
CA GLY A 985 7.75 1.83 7.56
C GLY A 985 6.57 1.45 8.47
N SER A 986 6.04 2.38 9.28
CA SER A 986 5.01 2.11 10.30
C SER A 986 3.61 2.58 9.91
N ARG A 987 3.38 2.98 8.67
CA ARG A 987 2.12 3.61 8.26
C ARG A 987 0.97 2.61 8.13
N LEU A 988 -0.05 2.80 8.94
CA LEU A 988 -1.39 2.35 8.62
C LEU A 988 -1.99 3.35 7.62
N GLY A 989 -1.93 3.04 6.31
CA GLY A 989 -2.58 3.84 5.27
C GLY A 989 -4.10 3.85 5.42
N ARG A 990 -4.67 2.85 6.12
CA ARG A 990 -6.11 2.70 6.38
C ARG A 990 -6.35 2.10 7.74
N VAL A 991 -7.38 2.58 8.42
CA VAL A 991 -7.93 1.97 9.64
C VAL A 991 -9.36 1.56 9.36
N GLY A 992 -9.66 0.27 9.43
CA GLY A 992 -11.00 -0.25 9.14
C GLY A 992 -11.51 0.15 7.74
N GLY A 993 -10.64 0.25 6.73
CA GLY A 993 -11.00 0.70 5.38
C GLY A 993 -11.09 2.23 5.21
N VAL A 994 -11.06 3.01 6.28
CA VAL A 994 -11.00 4.48 6.24
C VAL A 994 -9.57 4.92 5.96
N GLN A 995 -9.39 5.70 4.92
CA GLN A 995 -8.08 6.25 4.58
C GLN A 995 -7.65 7.27 5.63
N ILE A 996 -6.45 7.09 6.19
CA ILE A 996 -5.84 8.07 7.06
C ILE A 996 -5.09 9.07 6.19
N PRO A 997 -5.44 10.36 6.24
CA PRO A 997 -4.70 11.36 5.49
C PRO A 997 -3.25 11.39 6.00
N PRO A 998 -2.30 11.73 5.13
CA PRO A 998 -0.92 11.94 5.55
C PRO A 998 -0.81 12.96 6.68
N ALA A 999 0.23 12.84 7.50
CA ALA A 999 0.47 13.79 8.57
C ALA A 999 0.55 15.23 8.00
N GLY A 1000 -0.23 16.12 8.57
CA GLY A 1000 -0.30 17.52 8.16
C GLY A 1000 -1.06 17.81 6.86
N ALA A 1001 -1.71 16.84 6.24
CA ALA A 1001 -2.49 17.06 5.02
C ALA A 1001 -3.66 18.04 5.23
N LEU A 1002 -4.26 18.05 6.41
CA LEU A 1002 -5.41 18.90 6.74
C LEU A 1002 -5.02 20.16 7.52
N GLY A 1003 -3.77 20.26 8.01
CA GLY A 1003 -3.30 21.42 8.78
C GLY A 1003 -3.91 21.61 10.17
N LEU A 1004 -4.77 20.72 10.62
CA LEU A 1004 -5.61 20.81 11.82
C LEU A 1004 -5.29 19.73 12.87
N GLU A 1005 -4.16 19.12 12.82
CA GLU A 1005 -3.80 17.98 13.66
C GLU A 1005 -3.32 18.31 15.07
#